data_a121d950e65c47132dc97dc10e3d7c38
#
_entry.id   a121d950e65c47132dc97dc10e3d7c38
#
_cell.length_a   1.000
_cell.length_b   1.000
_cell.length_c   1.000
_cell.angle_alpha   90.00
_cell.angle_beta   90.00
_cell.angle_gamma   90.00
#
_symmetry.space_group_name_H-M   'P 1'
#
loop_
_entity.id
_entity.type
_entity.pdbx_description
1 polymer ?
#
loop_
_entity_poly.entity_id
_entity_poly.type
_entity_poly.pdbx_seq_one_letter_code
_entity_poly.pdbx_strand_id
1 'polypeptide(L)'
;MSDFPTTARVVIIGGGVVGVSTLYHLAKAGWTDCVLLEKNELTAGSTWHAAGNCPSFSTSWAIMNMQRYSLGLYAGLAEEVDYPMNYHVTGSIRLAHDKNRMLEFERARTMGRYQGLGIEMMSVSDMKDAYPFLETHDLAGGLWDPDDGDIDPAQLTQALAKGARDMGASVQRFCPATGVTQVGDEWIVHTDKGDIRCEKVVNCAGYYAQRVGEWFKPYGGRTVPMTVMSHQYFLTEEIPELKEWTEANGRKVPLLRDVDSSYYLRQDKHGLNLGPYERNCKAHWVTPEDPMPEDFSFQLYPDDLERLEWYIEDAMARVPILGSQGVGRVINGPIPYAPDGLPLIGPMPGVKNAYEGCVFTFGITQGGGAGKVLAEWITEGETEWDMWAVDPRRYTDYTDQDYCDRKAMEVYGHEYAMHFPHHEWPAGRDKKLSPVHDKVIAAGGMMGAYNGWERANWFAQPGDDTSHESTQTWERQGPWAQRIREEAEAVRDHCGVLDLPGFSRFNLTGDGAAEFLRGKITGGLPKIGRMNLAYFADNRGRILTEISVVRHAEEHFTLITAASAQWHDYDVLNSDLPGGVELVDHTKDFSTLIVTGPKARDVMIHMGTDADLSLGWLTHQTAQVAGQECALLRVSFAGELGWEIHAKNANMPALYDAVIAAGAKPFGMYALNSLRIEKGYRAWKGDLSTDYSLLEAGLERFVKLDKPQEFPGKAALQNEKQQGRKKAFANLIVEAGAHDAPYMSTIWH
;
A
#
# COMPACT_ATOMS: atom_id res chain seq x y z
N MET A 1 -41.27 16.83 8.35
CA MET A 1 -40.47 15.77 7.73
C MET A 1 -39.58 16.50 6.77
N SER A 2 -38.26 16.45 6.93
CA SER A 2 -37.37 16.96 5.87
C SER A 2 -37.59 16.02 4.66
N ASP A 3 -37.84 16.61 3.49
CA ASP A 3 -37.97 15.82 2.26
C ASP A 3 -36.69 14.98 2.04
N PHE A 4 -36.86 13.75 1.58
CA PHE A 4 -35.72 12.89 1.25
C PHE A 4 -34.90 13.54 0.14
N PRO A 5 -33.55 13.62 0.27
CA PRO A 5 -32.73 14.30 -0.72
C PRO A 5 -32.76 13.57 -2.06
N THR A 6 -33.02 14.30 -3.13
CA THR A 6 -33.01 13.77 -4.52
C THR A 6 -31.73 14.11 -5.27
N THR A 7 -30.91 15.03 -4.73
CA THR A 7 -29.63 15.46 -5.29
C THR A 7 -28.60 15.64 -4.18
N ALA A 8 -27.33 15.45 -4.52
CA ALA A 8 -26.19 15.73 -3.65
C ALA A 8 -24.93 15.98 -4.51
N ARG A 9 -23.91 16.62 -3.94
CA ARG A 9 -22.58 16.61 -4.58
C ARG A 9 -21.89 15.25 -4.38
N VAL A 10 -21.98 14.69 -3.17
CA VAL A 10 -21.36 13.42 -2.83
C VAL A 10 -22.36 12.53 -2.10
N VAL A 11 -22.47 11.27 -2.54
CA VAL A 11 -23.16 10.22 -1.78
C VAL A 11 -22.13 9.24 -1.23
N ILE A 12 -22.17 9.03 0.09
CA ILE A 12 -21.32 8.08 0.81
C ILE A 12 -22.15 6.87 1.22
N ILE A 13 -21.72 5.68 0.84
CA ILE A 13 -22.42 4.42 1.14
C ILE A 13 -21.71 3.71 2.30
N GLY A 14 -22.35 3.72 3.48
CA GLY A 14 -21.87 3.08 4.70
C GLY A 14 -21.65 4.03 5.86
N GLY A 15 -22.31 3.78 7.01
CA GLY A 15 -22.32 4.59 8.23
C GLY A 15 -21.37 4.10 9.32
N GLY A 16 -20.29 3.41 8.94
CA GLY A 16 -19.17 3.12 9.83
C GLY A 16 -18.28 4.35 10.07
N VAL A 17 -17.27 4.20 10.94
CA VAL A 17 -16.36 5.31 11.32
C VAL A 17 -15.74 6.03 10.12
N VAL A 18 -15.35 5.29 9.06
CA VAL A 18 -14.70 5.87 7.87
C VAL A 18 -15.68 6.69 7.03
N GLY A 19 -16.88 6.16 6.74
CA GLY A 19 -17.89 6.91 5.97
C GLY A 19 -18.34 8.15 6.68
N VAL A 20 -18.55 8.06 7.99
CA VAL A 20 -18.94 9.23 8.81
C VAL A 20 -17.80 10.25 8.92
N SER A 21 -16.55 9.80 9.05
CA SER A 21 -15.38 10.68 9.03
C SER A 21 -15.21 11.37 7.67
N THR A 22 -15.46 10.66 6.56
CA THR A 22 -15.45 11.27 5.23
C THR A 22 -16.49 12.38 5.12
N LEU A 23 -17.72 12.13 5.59
CA LEU A 23 -18.77 13.14 5.61
C LEU A 23 -18.40 14.37 6.45
N TYR A 24 -17.81 14.14 7.65
CA TYR A 24 -17.34 15.20 8.54
C TYR A 24 -16.28 16.08 7.86
N HIS A 25 -15.28 15.46 7.20
CA HIS A 25 -14.21 16.23 6.56
C HIS A 25 -14.67 16.96 5.29
N LEU A 26 -15.59 16.39 4.52
CA LEU A 26 -16.23 17.10 3.40
C LEU A 26 -17.00 18.34 3.89
N ALA A 27 -17.80 18.18 4.96
CA ALA A 27 -18.51 19.31 5.55
C ALA A 27 -17.54 20.38 6.10
N LYS A 28 -16.45 19.95 6.75
CA LYS A 28 -15.38 20.84 7.25
C LYS A 28 -14.65 21.57 6.12
N ALA A 29 -14.54 20.96 4.94
CA ALA A 29 -14.02 21.60 3.71
C ALA A 29 -15.05 22.50 3.01
N GLY A 30 -16.24 22.69 3.59
CA GLY A 30 -17.31 23.53 3.04
C GLY A 30 -18.24 22.81 2.04
N TRP A 31 -18.09 21.50 1.85
CA TRP A 31 -18.96 20.68 1.01
C TRP A 31 -20.10 20.11 1.87
N THR A 32 -21.13 20.89 2.11
CA THR A 32 -22.25 20.52 3.00
C THR A 32 -23.40 19.84 2.26
N ASP A 33 -23.45 19.93 0.93
CA ASP A 33 -24.41 19.21 0.09
C ASP A 33 -23.92 17.78 -0.17
N CYS A 34 -23.76 17.03 0.92
CA CYS A 34 -23.31 15.64 0.95
C CYS A 34 -24.29 14.78 1.74
N VAL A 35 -24.50 13.55 1.27
CA VAL A 35 -25.43 12.59 1.87
C VAL A 35 -24.70 11.30 2.20
N LEU A 36 -24.81 10.85 3.45
CA LEU A 36 -24.39 9.53 3.87
C LEU A 36 -25.62 8.61 3.98
N LEU A 37 -25.52 7.43 3.39
CA LEU A 37 -26.52 6.37 3.42
C LEU A 37 -26.05 5.23 4.32
N GLU A 38 -26.84 4.87 5.31
CA GLU A 38 -26.63 3.69 6.15
C GLU A 38 -27.86 2.81 6.13
N LYS A 39 -27.68 1.52 5.81
CA LYS A 39 -28.80 0.57 5.69
C LYS A 39 -29.49 0.29 7.02
N ASN A 40 -28.74 0.39 8.12
CA ASN A 40 -29.23 0.17 9.48
C ASN A 40 -28.95 1.41 10.35
N GLU A 41 -28.46 1.20 11.58
CA GLU A 41 -27.97 2.28 12.45
C GLU A 41 -26.47 2.52 12.20
N LEU A 42 -26.00 3.73 12.46
CA LEU A 42 -24.59 4.02 12.43
C LEU A 42 -23.80 3.00 13.29
N THR A 43 -22.61 2.67 12.85
CA THR A 43 -21.71 1.70 13.49
C THR A 43 -22.08 0.23 13.34
N ALA A 44 -23.20 -0.14 12.78
CA ALA A 44 -23.76 -1.51 12.79
C ALA A 44 -22.84 -2.61 12.20
N GLY A 45 -21.82 -2.22 11.41
CA GLY A 45 -20.78 -3.12 10.88
C GLY A 45 -19.64 -3.37 11.88
N SER A 46 -18.39 -3.48 11.41
CA SER A 46 -17.22 -3.76 12.25
C SER A 46 -16.95 -2.68 13.33
N THR A 47 -17.44 -1.47 13.15
CA THR A 47 -17.15 -0.34 14.05
C THR A 47 -17.62 -0.60 15.49
N TRP A 48 -18.82 -1.14 15.72
CA TRP A 48 -19.39 -1.27 17.07
C TRP A 48 -18.68 -2.29 17.94
N HIS A 49 -18.05 -3.30 17.32
CA HIS A 49 -17.36 -4.36 18.05
C HIS A 49 -15.83 -4.23 17.99
N ALA A 50 -15.30 -3.12 17.49
CA ALA A 50 -13.86 -2.89 17.46
C ALA A 50 -13.30 -2.73 18.89
N ALA A 51 -12.08 -3.23 19.12
CA ALA A 51 -11.42 -3.15 20.43
C ALA A 51 -11.09 -1.70 20.85
N GLY A 52 -11.10 -0.75 19.92
CA GLY A 52 -10.91 0.67 20.20
C GLY A 52 -9.45 1.10 20.45
N ASN A 53 -8.47 0.25 20.17
CA ASN A 53 -7.05 0.62 20.28
C ASN A 53 -6.68 1.71 19.28
N CYS A 54 -5.90 2.69 19.73
CA CYS A 54 -5.45 3.84 18.94
C CYS A 54 -3.92 3.93 18.92
N PRO A 55 -3.21 3.09 18.13
CA PRO A 55 -1.78 3.23 17.93
C PRO A 55 -1.45 4.47 17.10
N SER A 56 -0.34 5.14 17.46
CA SER A 56 0.20 6.30 16.73
C SER A 56 1.19 5.91 15.65
N PHE A 57 1.97 4.85 15.89
CA PHE A 57 3.09 4.41 15.06
C PHE A 57 2.70 3.32 14.07
N SER A 58 3.19 3.47 12.84
CA SER A 58 3.23 2.44 11.80
C SER A 58 4.54 2.51 11.01
N THR A 59 4.98 1.39 10.44
CA THR A 59 6.13 1.34 9.51
C THR A 59 5.82 1.91 8.13
N SER A 60 4.55 2.13 7.79
CA SER A 60 4.10 2.83 6.58
C SER A 60 3.90 4.32 6.88
N TRP A 61 4.58 5.21 6.11
CA TRP A 61 4.40 6.66 6.25
C TRP A 61 2.96 7.10 6.02
N ALA A 62 2.28 6.54 5.03
CA ALA A 62 0.87 6.84 4.76
C ALA A 62 -0.02 6.53 5.97
N ILE A 63 0.13 5.32 6.54
CA ILE A 63 -0.63 4.89 7.71
C ILE A 63 -0.27 5.73 8.94
N MET A 64 1.02 5.97 9.19
CA MET A 64 1.47 6.77 10.34
C MET A 64 0.93 8.20 10.28
N ASN A 65 0.94 8.85 9.10
CA ASN A 65 0.36 10.18 8.92
C ASN A 65 -1.16 10.18 9.23
N MET A 66 -1.91 9.19 8.74
CA MET A 66 -3.33 9.06 9.04
C MET A 66 -3.59 8.83 10.53
N GLN A 67 -2.83 7.94 11.19
CA GLN A 67 -2.98 7.65 12.61
C GLN A 67 -2.70 8.89 13.46
N ARG A 68 -1.58 9.57 13.23
CA ARG A 68 -1.24 10.82 13.93
C ARG A 68 -2.32 11.88 13.76
N TYR A 69 -2.82 12.08 12.55
CA TYR A 69 -3.93 13.00 12.30
C TYR A 69 -5.17 12.58 13.07
N SER A 70 -5.52 11.28 13.05
CA SER A 70 -6.67 10.74 13.78
C SER A 70 -6.58 11.02 15.28
N LEU A 71 -5.44 10.71 15.91
CA LEU A 71 -5.24 10.92 17.34
C LEU A 71 -5.35 12.41 17.70
N GLY A 72 -4.74 13.29 16.91
CA GLY A 72 -4.87 14.73 17.08
C GLY A 72 -6.31 15.23 16.94
N LEU A 73 -7.06 14.71 15.97
CA LEU A 73 -8.49 15.00 15.81
C LEU A 73 -9.28 14.53 17.03
N TYR A 74 -9.08 13.29 17.46
CA TYR A 74 -9.86 12.67 18.57
C TYR A 74 -9.66 13.39 19.91
N ALA A 75 -8.46 13.89 20.14
CA ALA A 75 -8.13 14.63 21.35
C ALA A 75 -8.95 15.92 21.52
N GLY A 76 -9.34 16.58 20.41
CA GLY A 76 -10.13 17.82 20.44
C GLY A 76 -11.61 17.66 20.06
N LEU A 77 -11.99 16.52 19.48
CA LEU A 77 -13.29 16.36 18.84
C LEU A 77 -14.48 16.50 19.81
N ALA A 78 -14.36 15.98 21.05
CA ALA A 78 -15.42 16.06 22.05
C ALA A 78 -15.83 17.51 22.34
N GLU A 79 -14.85 18.40 22.47
CA GLU A 79 -15.05 19.82 22.68
C GLU A 79 -15.53 20.52 21.40
N GLU A 80 -14.93 20.20 20.23
CA GLU A 80 -15.28 20.80 18.95
C GLU A 80 -16.75 20.61 18.58
N VAL A 81 -17.31 19.42 18.86
CA VAL A 81 -18.68 19.07 18.44
C VAL A 81 -19.67 19.00 19.62
N ASP A 82 -19.26 19.36 20.83
CA ASP A 82 -20.09 19.27 22.06
C ASP A 82 -20.74 17.87 22.21
N TYR A 83 -19.90 16.82 22.19
CA TYR A 83 -20.33 15.43 22.33
C TYR A 83 -19.36 14.65 23.22
N PRO A 84 -19.83 14.02 24.31
CA PRO A 84 -18.94 13.30 25.22
C PRO A 84 -18.31 12.06 24.55
N MET A 85 -17.01 11.89 24.70
CA MET A 85 -16.28 10.73 24.21
C MET A 85 -15.36 10.18 25.28
N ASN A 86 -15.31 8.86 25.39
CA ASN A 86 -14.33 8.15 26.19
C ASN A 86 -13.08 7.92 25.33
N TYR A 87 -12.16 8.86 25.38
CA TYR A 87 -10.83 8.77 24.77
C TYR A 87 -9.77 8.88 25.87
N HIS A 88 -8.88 7.89 25.93
CA HIS A 88 -7.83 7.80 26.94
C HIS A 88 -6.48 7.65 26.26
N VAL A 89 -5.56 8.55 26.57
CA VAL A 89 -4.16 8.42 26.20
C VAL A 89 -3.44 7.73 27.36
N THR A 90 -3.20 6.44 27.20
CA THR A 90 -2.61 5.57 28.26
C THR A 90 -1.13 5.31 28.03
N GLY A 91 -0.64 5.62 26.82
CA GLY A 91 0.59 5.09 26.30
C GLY A 91 0.51 3.60 25.99
N SER A 92 1.52 3.08 25.34
CA SER A 92 1.65 1.63 25.13
C SER A 92 3.08 1.13 25.26
N ILE A 93 3.21 -0.14 25.63
CA ILE A 93 4.47 -0.87 25.71
C ILE A 93 4.42 -2.00 24.71
N ARG A 94 5.40 -2.07 23.81
CA ARG A 94 5.64 -3.24 22.95
C ARG A 94 6.78 -4.02 23.56
N LEU A 95 6.61 -5.33 23.74
CA LEU A 95 7.60 -6.22 24.34
C LEU A 95 8.54 -6.79 23.28
N ALA A 96 9.81 -6.96 23.63
CA ALA A 96 10.81 -7.64 22.82
C ALA A 96 11.36 -8.86 23.56
N HIS A 97 11.26 -10.04 22.95
CA HIS A 97 11.80 -11.27 23.54
C HIS A 97 13.29 -11.43 23.22
N ASP A 98 13.77 -10.87 22.12
CA ASP A 98 15.14 -11.03 21.68
C ASP A 98 15.79 -9.76 21.09
N LYS A 99 17.07 -9.89 20.71
CA LYS A 99 17.83 -8.79 20.11
C LYS A 99 17.35 -8.38 18.72
N ASN A 100 16.75 -9.29 17.93
CA ASN A 100 16.28 -8.95 16.60
C ASN A 100 15.07 -8.01 16.68
N ARG A 101 14.16 -8.28 17.63
CA ARG A 101 13.03 -7.40 17.93
C ARG A 101 13.52 -6.05 18.47
N MET A 102 14.55 -6.03 19.29
CA MET A 102 15.16 -4.77 19.76
C MET A 102 15.73 -3.94 18.61
N LEU A 103 16.36 -4.55 17.60
CA LEU A 103 16.84 -3.87 16.40
C LEU A 103 15.67 -3.26 15.59
N GLU A 104 14.56 -3.99 15.46
CA GLU A 104 13.35 -3.45 14.84
C GLU A 104 12.81 -2.25 15.63
N PHE A 105 12.79 -2.32 16.96
CA PHE A 105 12.33 -1.22 17.82
C PHE A 105 13.21 0.01 17.72
N GLU A 106 14.53 -0.14 17.61
CA GLU A 106 15.43 0.99 17.35
C GLU A 106 15.10 1.70 16.05
N ARG A 107 14.80 0.94 14.98
CA ARG A 107 14.32 1.51 13.73
C ARG A 107 12.97 2.21 13.91
N ALA A 108 12.00 1.56 14.56
CA ALA A 108 10.69 2.14 14.87
C ALA A 108 10.81 3.46 15.64
N ARG A 109 11.69 3.50 16.67
CA ARG A 109 11.96 4.70 17.42
C ARG A 109 12.45 5.85 16.53
N THR A 110 13.42 5.60 15.66
CA THR A 110 13.97 6.65 14.79
C THR A 110 12.96 7.13 13.77
N MET A 111 12.17 6.23 13.19
CA MET A 111 11.07 6.57 12.26
C MET A 111 10.00 7.42 12.96
N GLY A 112 9.53 6.98 14.13
CA GLY A 112 8.52 7.70 14.91
C GLY A 112 9.00 9.09 15.31
N ARG A 113 10.21 9.24 15.81
CA ARG A 113 10.82 10.53 16.13
C ARG A 113 10.95 11.46 14.93
N TYR A 114 11.28 10.94 13.76
CA TYR A 114 11.30 11.73 12.53
C TYR A 114 9.93 12.34 12.23
N GLN A 115 8.86 11.64 12.54
CA GLN A 115 7.49 12.13 12.43
C GLN A 115 6.99 12.91 13.66
N GLY A 116 7.83 13.12 14.65
CA GLY A 116 7.50 13.89 15.85
C GLY A 116 6.76 13.10 16.93
N LEU A 117 6.78 11.74 16.88
CA LEU A 117 6.28 10.89 17.95
C LEU A 117 7.32 10.75 19.06
N GLY A 118 6.87 10.72 20.32
CA GLY A 118 7.70 10.60 21.52
C GLY A 118 8.13 9.17 21.85
N ILE A 119 8.40 8.35 20.83
CA ILE A 119 8.74 6.92 20.99
C ILE A 119 10.13 6.75 21.60
N GLU A 120 10.23 5.92 22.65
CA GLU A 120 11.47 5.66 23.37
C GLU A 120 11.67 4.16 23.65
N MET A 121 12.96 3.73 23.70
CA MET A 121 13.29 2.38 24.18
C MET A 121 13.07 2.28 25.68
N MET A 122 12.60 1.13 26.15
CA MET A 122 12.41 0.84 27.58
C MET A 122 13.33 -0.27 28.04
N SER A 123 13.94 -0.09 29.23
CA SER A 123 14.56 -1.19 29.93
C SER A 123 13.49 -2.11 30.57
N VAL A 124 13.90 -3.31 30.92
CA VAL A 124 13.05 -4.28 31.64
C VAL A 124 12.54 -3.69 32.98
N SER A 125 13.38 -2.90 33.67
CA SER A 125 12.97 -2.21 34.91
C SER A 125 11.90 -1.16 34.66
N ASP A 126 12.07 -0.33 33.62
CA ASP A 126 11.10 0.72 33.29
C ASP A 126 9.73 0.13 32.90
N MET A 127 9.75 -1.01 32.21
CA MET A 127 8.51 -1.73 31.86
C MET A 127 7.78 -2.23 33.10
N LYS A 128 8.51 -2.82 34.07
CA LYS A 128 7.91 -3.31 35.34
C LYS A 128 7.35 -2.15 36.19
N ASP A 129 8.02 -1.00 36.20
CA ASP A 129 7.55 0.19 36.89
C ASP A 129 6.28 0.78 36.24
N ALA A 130 6.23 0.79 34.88
CA ALA A 130 5.08 1.29 34.14
C ALA A 130 3.87 0.32 34.20
N TYR A 131 4.12 -0.98 34.23
CA TYR A 131 3.12 -2.05 34.26
C TYR A 131 3.45 -3.07 35.34
N PRO A 132 3.05 -2.84 36.61
CA PRO A 132 3.49 -3.65 37.77
C PRO A 132 3.08 -5.13 37.71
N PHE A 133 2.07 -5.47 36.93
CA PHE A 133 1.56 -6.84 36.77
C PHE A 133 2.31 -7.67 35.73
N LEU A 134 3.30 -7.07 35.05
CA LEU A 134 4.06 -7.69 33.95
C LEU A 134 5.16 -8.61 34.46
N GLU A 135 5.24 -9.85 34.00
CA GLU A 135 6.42 -10.70 34.16
C GLU A 135 7.45 -10.40 33.06
N THR A 136 8.71 -10.20 33.49
CA THR A 136 9.75 -9.61 32.61
C THR A 136 11.04 -10.42 32.53
N HIS A 137 11.12 -11.59 33.18
CA HIS A 137 12.36 -12.34 33.41
C HIS A 137 13.02 -12.84 32.10
N ASP A 138 12.29 -12.97 31.02
CA ASP A 138 12.69 -13.48 29.71
C ASP A 138 12.68 -12.40 28.63
N LEU A 139 12.46 -11.13 28.96
CA LEU A 139 12.39 -10.03 28.01
C LEU A 139 13.74 -9.36 27.81
N ALA A 140 14.04 -9.00 26.56
CA ALA A 140 15.23 -8.21 26.19
C ALA A 140 15.06 -6.70 26.41
N GLY A 141 13.80 -6.20 26.37
CA GLY A 141 13.45 -4.81 26.53
C GLY A 141 12.09 -4.50 25.92
N GLY A 142 11.83 -3.23 25.65
CA GLY A 142 10.57 -2.80 25.06
C GLY A 142 10.64 -1.45 24.35
N LEU A 143 9.52 -1.10 23.73
CA LEU A 143 9.32 0.19 23.08
C LEU A 143 8.11 0.90 23.71
N TRP A 144 8.32 2.12 24.18
CA TRP A 144 7.30 3.01 24.73
C TRP A 144 6.76 3.95 23.66
N ASP A 145 5.44 4.03 23.53
CA ASP A 145 4.76 5.03 22.72
C ASP A 145 3.79 5.82 23.64
N PRO A 146 4.08 7.07 23.95
CA PRO A 146 3.30 7.88 24.90
C PRO A 146 1.93 8.31 24.34
N ASP A 147 1.79 8.35 23.02
CA ASP A 147 0.60 8.90 22.32
C ASP A 147 -0.47 7.84 22.06
N ASP A 148 -0.15 6.56 22.27
CA ASP A 148 -1.10 5.47 22.14
C ASP A 148 -2.20 5.51 23.20
N GLY A 149 -3.37 4.98 22.86
CA GLY A 149 -4.49 4.95 23.79
C GLY A 149 -5.65 4.08 23.33
N ASP A 150 -6.81 4.37 23.90
CA ASP A 150 -8.07 3.71 23.55
C ASP A 150 -9.23 4.70 23.46
N ILE A 151 -10.22 4.37 22.61
CA ILE A 151 -11.42 5.18 22.40
C ILE A 151 -12.66 4.28 22.31
N ASP A 152 -13.82 4.79 22.68
CA ASP A 152 -15.10 4.16 22.37
C ASP A 152 -15.45 4.38 20.89
N PRO A 153 -15.49 3.31 20.07
CA PRO A 153 -15.71 3.43 18.63
C PRO A 153 -17.07 4.00 18.25
N ALA A 154 -18.11 3.68 19.04
CA ALA A 154 -19.46 4.15 18.77
C ALA A 154 -19.59 5.64 19.10
N GLN A 155 -19.06 6.08 20.24
CA GLN A 155 -19.06 7.50 20.62
C GLN A 155 -18.27 8.36 19.60
N LEU A 156 -17.09 7.88 19.15
CA LEU A 156 -16.32 8.54 18.11
C LEU A 156 -17.16 8.76 16.83
N THR A 157 -17.81 7.68 16.37
CA THR A 157 -18.60 7.73 15.15
C THR A 157 -19.79 8.69 15.28
N GLN A 158 -20.48 8.68 16.43
CA GLN A 158 -21.59 9.59 16.71
C GLN A 158 -21.14 11.05 16.84
N ALA A 159 -19.96 11.31 17.42
CA ALA A 159 -19.38 12.65 17.51
C ALA A 159 -19.09 13.23 16.13
N LEU A 160 -18.42 12.44 15.26
CA LEU A 160 -18.16 12.82 13.87
C LEU A 160 -19.48 13.07 13.09
N ALA A 161 -20.49 12.20 13.28
CA ALA A 161 -21.79 12.35 12.63
C ALA A 161 -22.54 13.61 13.12
N LYS A 162 -22.43 13.93 14.41
CA LYS A 162 -22.98 15.18 14.95
C LYS A 162 -22.30 16.38 14.33
N GLY A 163 -20.96 16.41 14.31
CA GLY A 163 -20.21 17.51 13.69
C GLY A 163 -20.58 17.73 12.23
N ALA A 164 -20.68 16.65 11.44
CA ALA A 164 -21.10 16.74 10.04
C ALA A 164 -22.52 17.33 9.88
N ARG A 165 -23.47 16.87 10.70
CA ARG A 165 -24.85 17.39 10.69
C ARG A 165 -24.93 18.85 11.13
N ASP A 166 -24.19 19.23 12.15
CA ASP A 166 -24.16 20.60 12.66
C ASP A 166 -23.62 21.58 11.59
N MET A 167 -22.73 21.10 10.70
CA MET A 167 -22.25 21.84 9.53
C MET A 167 -23.19 21.78 8.32
N GLY A 168 -24.28 21.00 8.36
CA GLY A 168 -25.32 20.97 7.34
C GLY A 168 -25.33 19.72 6.43
N ALA A 169 -24.43 18.75 6.62
CA ALA A 169 -24.44 17.50 5.86
C ALA A 169 -25.57 16.55 6.30
N SER A 170 -26.01 15.68 5.40
CA SER A 170 -27.15 14.78 5.63
C SER A 170 -26.72 13.37 5.97
N VAL A 171 -27.34 12.79 7.01
CA VAL A 171 -27.16 11.39 7.40
C VAL A 171 -28.51 10.68 7.33
N GLN A 172 -28.64 9.72 6.41
CA GLN A 172 -29.85 8.92 6.17
C GLN A 172 -29.63 7.51 6.72
N ARG A 173 -30.15 7.24 7.93
CA ARG A 173 -30.16 5.91 8.53
C ARG A 173 -31.36 5.10 8.07
N PHE A 174 -31.29 3.78 8.16
CA PHE A 174 -32.31 2.86 7.69
C PHE A 174 -32.71 3.18 6.25
N CYS A 175 -31.69 3.40 5.41
CA CYS A 175 -31.81 3.75 4.01
C CYS A 175 -30.74 2.98 3.19
N PRO A 176 -31.01 1.70 2.85
CA PRO A 176 -30.09 0.91 2.07
C PRO A 176 -29.94 1.47 0.66
N ALA A 177 -28.70 1.68 0.24
CA ALA A 177 -28.37 1.79 -1.18
C ALA A 177 -28.55 0.40 -1.81
N THR A 178 -29.13 0.34 -3.01
CA THR A 178 -29.45 -0.89 -3.70
C THR A 178 -28.77 -1.05 -5.06
N GLY A 179 -28.09 0.00 -5.53
CA GLY A 179 -27.37 0.02 -6.79
C GLY A 179 -26.97 1.42 -7.21
N VAL A 180 -26.26 1.50 -8.34
CA VAL A 180 -25.86 2.77 -8.97
C VAL A 180 -26.10 2.73 -10.47
N THR A 181 -26.35 3.90 -11.07
CA THR A 181 -26.40 4.08 -12.53
C THR A 181 -25.57 5.30 -12.91
N GLN A 182 -24.68 5.17 -13.89
CA GLN A 182 -23.92 6.29 -14.42
C GLN A 182 -24.71 7.05 -15.48
N VAL A 183 -24.72 8.37 -15.38
CA VAL A 183 -25.39 9.26 -16.35
C VAL A 183 -24.43 10.40 -16.73
N GLY A 184 -23.72 10.22 -17.84
CA GLY A 184 -22.62 11.12 -18.19
C GLY A 184 -21.47 11.02 -17.19
N ASP A 185 -21.08 12.14 -16.61
CA ASP A 185 -20.06 12.22 -15.56
C ASP A 185 -20.63 12.12 -14.13
N GLU A 186 -21.95 11.95 -13.98
CA GLU A 186 -22.65 11.88 -12.70
C GLU A 186 -23.18 10.49 -12.42
N TRP A 187 -23.62 10.28 -11.18
CA TRP A 187 -24.18 9.03 -10.69
C TRP A 187 -25.61 9.21 -10.18
N ILE A 188 -26.41 8.18 -10.31
CA ILE A 188 -27.66 7.99 -9.58
C ILE A 188 -27.46 6.84 -8.60
N VAL A 189 -27.60 7.11 -7.31
CA VAL A 189 -27.59 6.08 -6.27
C VAL A 189 -29.04 5.71 -5.96
N HIS A 190 -29.38 4.44 -6.15
CA HIS A 190 -30.71 3.89 -5.90
C HIS A 190 -30.86 3.51 -4.44
N THR A 191 -32.00 3.83 -3.83
CA THR A 191 -32.34 3.43 -2.47
C THR A 191 -33.79 2.94 -2.40
N ASP A 192 -34.18 2.33 -1.29
CA ASP A 192 -35.57 1.95 -1.02
C ASP A 192 -36.50 3.16 -0.78
N LYS A 193 -35.94 4.35 -0.58
CA LYS A 193 -36.69 5.61 -0.34
C LYS A 193 -36.74 6.52 -1.55
N GLY A 194 -36.00 6.20 -2.60
CA GLY A 194 -35.90 7.00 -3.83
C GLY A 194 -34.48 7.12 -4.33
N ASP A 195 -34.31 7.75 -5.48
CA ASP A 195 -33.04 7.93 -6.15
C ASP A 195 -32.37 9.26 -5.75
N ILE A 196 -31.04 9.25 -5.62
CA ILE A 196 -30.23 10.44 -5.37
C ILE A 196 -29.24 10.61 -6.52
N ARG A 197 -29.38 11.72 -7.26
CA ARG A 197 -28.40 12.10 -8.28
C ARG A 197 -27.24 12.82 -7.62
N CYS A 198 -25.97 12.43 -7.96
CA CYS A 198 -24.78 13.03 -7.36
C CYS A 198 -23.63 13.16 -8.34
N GLU A 199 -22.74 14.11 -8.09
CA GLU A 199 -21.50 14.27 -8.86
C GLU A 199 -20.52 13.11 -8.59
N LYS A 200 -20.44 12.66 -7.32
CA LYS A 200 -19.46 11.68 -6.87
C LYS A 200 -20.07 10.69 -5.88
N VAL A 201 -19.54 9.47 -5.87
CA VAL A 201 -19.98 8.39 -4.97
C VAL A 201 -18.78 7.75 -4.27
N VAL A 202 -18.96 7.37 -3.00
CA VAL A 202 -17.90 6.77 -2.16
C VAL A 202 -18.39 5.45 -1.58
N ASN A 203 -17.63 4.38 -1.81
CA ASN A 203 -17.86 3.06 -1.22
C ASN A 203 -17.15 2.97 0.14
N CYS A 204 -17.91 3.14 1.24
CA CYS A 204 -17.45 2.95 2.63
C CYS A 204 -18.19 1.79 3.32
N ALA A 205 -18.58 0.76 2.56
CA ALA A 205 -19.50 -0.28 3.01
C ALA A 205 -18.85 -1.38 3.90
N GLY A 206 -17.63 -1.18 4.39
CA GLY A 206 -16.95 -2.11 5.31
C GLY A 206 -16.80 -3.52 4.71
N TYR A 207 -17.26 -4.56 5.42
CA TYR A 207 -17.21 -5.93 4.89
C TYR A 207 -18.21 -6.19 3.75
N TYR A 208 -19.12 -5.27 3.43
CA TYR A 208 -19.95 -5.31 2.22
C TYR A 208 -19.32 -4.56 1.03
N ALA A 209 -18.10 -4.02 1.17
CA ALA A 209 -17.50 -3.17 0.13
C ALA A 209 -17.35 -3.87 -1.23
N GLN A 210 -17.02 -5.17 -1.23
CA GLN A 210 -16.94 -5.95 -2.47
C GLN A 210 -18.30 -6.03 -3.18
N ARG A 211 -19.40 -6.26 -2.44
CA ARG A 211 -20.74 -6.31 -2.97
C ARG A 211 -21.19 -4.96 -3.57
N VAL A 212 -20.85 -3.86 -2.91
CA VAL A 212 -21.09 -2.50 -3.43
C VAL A 212 -20.20 -2.23 -4.66
N GLY A 213 -18.95 -2.67 -4.66
CA GLY A 213 -18.03 -2.59 -5.78
C GLY A 213 -18.54 -3.25 -7.06
N GLU A 214 -19.28 -4.37 -6.94
CA GLU A 214 -19.88 -5.07 -8.10
C GLU A 214 -20.85 -4.18 -8.90
N TRP A 215 -21.51 -3.21 -8.26
CA TRP A 215 -22.42 -2.27 -8.95
C TRP A 215 -21.69 -1.40 -9.98
N PHE A 216 -20.37 -1.18 -9.82
CA PHE A 216 -19.57 -0.36 -10.70
C PHE A 216 -18.92 -1.12 -11.86
N LYS A 217 -18.95 -2.44 -11.86
CA LYS A 217 -18.38 -3.27 -12.94
C LYS A 217 -18.89 -2.93 -14.34
N PRO A 218 -20.21 -2.68 -14.56
CA PRO A 218 -20.69 -2.27 -15.87
C PRO A 218 -20.08 -0.98 -16.41
N TYR A 219 -19.45 -0.18 -15.55
CA TYR A 219 -18.83 1.11 -15.84
C TYR A 219 -17.31 1.09 -15.82
N GLY A 220 -16.70 -0.10 -15.80
CA GLY A 220 -15.24 -0.28 -15.80
C GLY A 220 -14.62 -0.60 -14.43
N GLY A 221 -15.43 -0.63 -13.38
CA GLY A 221 -14.98 -0.95 -12.01
C GLY A 221 -14.35 -2.33 -11.88
N ARG A 222 -13.45 -2.46 -10.92
CA ARG A 222 -12.75 -3.71 -10.61
C ARG A 222 -13.32 -4.34 -9.34
N THR A 223 -13.11 -5.64 -9.17
CA THR A 223 -13.46 -6.32 -7.92
C THR A 223 -12.63 -5.74 -6.78
N VAL A 224 -13.28 -5.38 -5.68
CA VAL A 224 -12.59 -4.95 -4.45
C VAL A 224 -11.82 -6.14 -3.86
N PRO A 225 -10.48 -6.08 -3.76
CA PRO A 225 -9.67 -7.20 -3.29
C PRO A 225 -9.74 -7.29 -1.77
N MET A 226 -10.57 -8.18 -1.26
CA MET A 226 -10.76 -8.34 0.18
C MET A 226 -11.23 -9.75 0.56
N THR A 227 -11.01 -10.07 1.82
CA THR A 227 -11.57 -11.23 2.50
C THR A 227 -12.13 -10.79 3.85
N VAL A 228 -13.18 -11.44 4.31
CA VAL A 228 -13.73 -11.17 5.66
C VAL A 228 -13.15 -12.18 6.64
N MET A 229 -12.37 -11.68 7.60
CA MET A 229 -11.75 -12.48 8.65
C MET A 229 -12.59 -12.42 9.93
N SER A 230 -12.51 -13.47 10.73
CA SER A 230 -13.01 -13.45 12.09
C SER A 230 -11.89 -12.97 13.01
N HIS A 231 -12.12 -11.85 13.70
CA HIS A 231 -11.22 -11.40 14.76
C HIS A 231 -11.90 -11.57 16.12
N GLN A 232 -11.23 -12.28 17.02
CA GLN A 232 -11.78 -12.59 18.31
C GLN A 232 -10.93 -12.04 19.44
N TYR A 233 -11.59 -11.45 20.42
CA TYR A 233 -10.99 -11.04 21.68
C TYR A 233 -11.97 -11.29 22.83
N PHE A 234 -11.49 -11.30 24.06
CA PHE A 234 -12.35 -11.40 25.22
C PHE A 234 -12.01 -10.36 26.29
N LEU A 235 -13.00 -10.06 27.11
CA LEU A 235 -12.87 -9.23 28.30
C LEU A 235 -13.02 -10.14 29.53
N THR A 236 -12.14 -9.94 30.50
CA THR A 236 -12.30 -10.58 31.81
C THR A 236 -13.43 -9.94 32.62
N GLU A 237 -13.87 -10.61 33.64
CA GLU A 237 -14.58 -9.97 34.74
C GLU A 237 -13.68 -8.94 35.44
N GLU A 238 -14.25 -8.20 36.45
CA GLU A 238 -13.48 -7.21 37.22
C GLU A 238 -12.34 -7.89 38.00
N ILE A 239 -11.12 -7.36 37.83
CA ILE A 239 -9.91 -7.82 38.52
C ILE A 239 -9.66 -6.88 39.71
N PRO A 240 -9.80 -7.35 40.97
CA PRO A 240 -9.69 -6.51 42.16
C PRO A 240 -8.35 -5.76 42.24
N GLU A 241 -7.24 -6.44 41.97
CA GLU A 241 -5.90 -5.88 42.04
C GLU A 241 -5.72 -4.74 41.01
N LEU A 242 -6.28 -4.88 39.81
CA LEU A 242 -6.24 -3.87 38.77
C LEU A 242 -7.10 -2.65 39.15
N LYS A 243 -8.26 -2.91 39.78
CA LYS A 243 -9.13 -1.86 40.29
C LYS A 243 -8.44 -1.04 41.36
N GLU A 244 -7.90 -1.71 42.40
CA GLU A 244 -7.17 -1.04 43.48
C GLU A 244 -6.01 -0.20 42.95
N TRP A 245 -5.24 -0.74 42.00
CA TRP A 245 -4.14 -0.01 41.38
C TRP A 245 -4.65 1.22 40.61
N THR A 246 -5.72 1.07 39.83
CA THR A 246 -6.31 2.15 39.04
C THR A 246 -6.83 3.28 39.93
N GLU A 247 -7.53 2.94 40.99
CA GLU A 247 -8.04 3.90 41.98
C GLU A 247 -6.90 4.63 42.71
N ALA A 248 -5.84 3.90 43.09
CA ALA A 248 -4.68 4.49 43.75
C ALA A 248 -3.86 5.42 42.88
N ASN A 249 -3.77 5.16 41.55
CA ASN A 249 -2.95 5.91 40.63
C ASN A 249 -3.74 6.93 39.77
N GLY A 250 -5.07 6.87 39.79
CA GLY A 250 -5.93 7.77 39.00
C GLY A 250 -5.80 7.63 37.50
N ARG A 251 -5.24 6.52 36.99
CA ARG A 251 -5.04 6.24 35.58
C ARG A 251 -5.13 4.75 35.26
N LYS A 252 -5.39 4.43 34.00
CA LYS A 252 -5.26 3.06 33.47
C LYS A 252 -3.80 2.62 33.38
N VAL A 253 -3.54 1.30 33.37
CA VAL A 253 -2.26 0.76 32.92
C VAL A 253 -2.07 1.01 31.43
N PRO A 254 -0.81 1.14 30.93
CA PRO A 254 -0.55 1.26 29.51
C PRO A 254 -1.12 0.08 28.72
N LEU A 255 -1.45 0.31 27.45
CA LEU A 255 -1.75 -0.77 26.53
C LEU A 255 -0.49 -1.60 26.32
N LEU A 256 -0.59 -2.92 26.40
CA LEU A 256 0.52 -3.86 26.23
C LEU A 256 0.39 -4.58 24.89
N ARG A 257 1.49 -4.72 24.15
CA ARG A 257 1.56 -5.60 22.97
C ARG A 257 2.74 -6.54 23.13
N ASP A 258 2.44 -7.83 23.26
CA ASP A 258 3.44 -8.86 23.09
C ASP A 258 3.48 -9.24 21.61
N VAL A 259 4.38 -8.54 20.86
CA VAL A 259 4.42 -8.65 19.40
C VAL A 259 5.06 -9.96 18.95
N ASP A 260 5.88 -10.61 19.79
CA ASP A 260 6.49 -11.90 19.50
C ASP A 260 5.50 -13.05 19.75
N SER A 261 4.61 -12.90 20.75
CA SER A 261 3.48 -13.80 21.00
C SER A 261 2.20 -13.42 20.26
N SER A 262 2.20 -12.32 19.51
CA SER A 262 1.12 -11.88 18.60
C SER A 262 -0.22 -11.58 19.27
N TYR A 263 -0.21 -10.84 20.39
CA TYR A 263 -1.43 -10.34 21.03
C TYR A 263 -1.26 -8.94 21.64
N TYR A 264 -2.41 -8.32 21.93
CA TYR A 264 -2.48 -7.11 22.74
C TYR A 264 -3.30 -7.33 24.00
N LEU A 265 -2.95 -6.58 25.06
CA LEU A 265 -3.71 -6.47 26.30
C LEU A 265 -4.06 -5.00 26.55
N ARG A 266 -5.33 -4.72 26.81
CA ARG A 266 -5.83 -3.39 27.10
C ARG A 266 -6.72 -3.41 28.34
N GLN A 267 -6.56 -2.45 29.23
CA GLN A 267 -7.50 -2.28 30.34
C GLN A 267 -8.84 -1.74 29.82
N ASP A 268 -9.92 -2.45 30.17
CA ASP A 268 -11.30 -2.00 29.97
C ASP A 268 -12.01 -1.92 31.32
N LYS A 269 -12.34 -0.69 31.73
CA LYS A 269 -12.81 -0.43 33.12
C LYS A 269 -11.82 -1.01 34.14
N HIS A 270 -12.22 -2.09 34.82
CA HIS A 270 -11.41 -2.79 35.84
C HIS A 270 -11.06 -4.23 35.42
N GLY A 271 -11.32 -4.61 34.18
CA GLY A 271 -10.92 -5.87 33.58
C GLY A 271 -9.84 -5.67 32.48
N LEU A 272 -9.41 -6.76 31.90
CA LEU A 272 -8.47 -6.79 30.79
C LEU A 272 -9.15 -7.30 29.50
N ASN A 273 -8.84 -6.69 28.39
CA ASN A 273 -9.20 -7.12 27.05
C ASN A 273 -7.98 -7.77 26.42
N LEU A 274 -8.04 -9.06 26.09
CA LEU A 274 -7.02 -9.81 25.35
C LEU A 274 -7.49 -10.07 23.92
N GLY A 275 -6.72 -9.62 22.92
CA GLY A 275 -6.98 -9.88 21.51
C GLY A 275 -5.73 -10.33 20.75
N PRO A 276 -5.64 -11.60 20.38
CA PRO A 276 -4.56 -12.13 19.58
C PRO A 276 -4.84 -11.99 18.07
N TYR A 277 -3.76 -12.11 17.29
CA TYR A 277 -3.78 -12.38 15.86
C TYR A 277 -3.27 -13.81 15.65
N GLU A 278 -4.18 -14.74 15.77
CA GLU A 278 -3.87 -16.17 15.78
C GLU A 278 -3.55 -16.71 14.38
N ARG A 279 -2.55 -17.65 14.31
CA ARG A 279 -2.11 -18.24 13.05
C ARG A 279 -3.13 -19.18 12.40
N ASN A 280 -4.00 -19.82 13.21
CA ASN A 280 -5.11 -20.64 12.74
C ASN A 280 -6.41 -19.81 12.55
N CYS A 281 -6.25 -18.62 12.00
CA CYS A 281 -7.32 -17.67 11.73
C CYS A 281 -8.37 -18.25 10.77
N LYS A 282 -9.57 -17.65 10.76
CA LYS A 282 -10.70 -18.08 9.93
C LYS A 282 -11.17 -16.95 9.02
N ALA A 283 -11.30 -17.25 7.72
CA ALA A 283 -12.05 -16.44 6.78
C ALA A 283 -13.51 -16.92 6.74
N HIS A 284 -14.43 -15.99 6.55
CA HIS A 284 -15.86 -16.24 6.47
C HIS A 284 -16.42 -15.72 5.16
N TRP A 285 -17.51 -16.32 4.72
CA TRP A 285 -18.26 -15.93 3.53
C TRP A 285 -17.45 -16.01 2.23
N VAL A 286 -16.53 -16.97 2.18
CA VAL A 286 -15.60 -17.20 1.07
C VAL A 286 -15.92 -18.43 0.23
N THR A 287 -16.92 -19.23 0.64
CA THR A 287 -17.35 -20.41 -0.11
C THR A 287 -18.86 -20.34 -0.44
N PRO A 288 -19.32 -21.09 -1.48
CA PRO A 288 -20.75 -21.17 -1.79
C PRO A 288 -21.63 -21.72 -0.65
N GLU A 289 -21.04 -22.52 0.24
CA GLU A 289 -21.71 -23.14 1.39
C GLU A 289 -21.81 -22.18 2.59
N ASP A 290 -20.97 -21.14 2.62
CA ASP A 290 -20.96 -20.05 3.62
C ASP A 290 -21.11 -18.70 2.88
N PRO A 291 -22.27 -18.38 2.31
CA PRO A 291 -22.46 -17.12 1.59
C PRO A 291 -22.59 -15.95 2.56
N MET A 292 -22.08 -14.78 2.15
CA MET A 292 -22.28 -13.55 2.92
C MET A 292 -23.77 -13.26 3.08
N PRO A 293 -24.29 -13.11 4.34
CA PRO A 293 -25.69 -12.81 4.59
C PRO A 293 -26.08 -11.42 4.03
N GLU A 294 -27.36 -11.24 3.74
CA GLU A 294 -27.88 -9.93 3.31
C GLU A 294 -27.79 -8.89 4.41
N ASP A 295 -27.97 -9.31 5.66
CA ASP A 295 -27.84 -8.48 6.84
C ASP A 295 -27.10 -9.21 7.96
N PHE A 296 -26.01 -8.60 8.45
CA PHE A 296 -25.19 -9.04 9.58
C PHE A 296 -24.89 -7.85 10.49
N SER A 297 -25.90 -7.05 10.80
CA SER A 297 -25.74 -5.81 11.57
C SER A 297 -25.89 -6.09 13.06
N PHE A 298 -24.99 -5.58 13.88
CA PHE A 298 -24.91 -5.82 15.33
C PHE A 298 -24.91 -7.32 15.69
N GLN A 299 -24.27 -8.12 14.86
CA GLN A 299 -24.14 -9.56 15.06
C GLN A 299 -22.67 -9.93 15.21
N LEU A 300 -22.43 -11.04 15.90
CA LEU A 300 -21.12 -11.65 16.11
C LEU A 300 -21.18 -13.11 15.63
N TYR A 301 -20.01 -13.65 15.32
CA TYR A 301 -19.85 -15.08 15.14
C TYR A 301 -19.97 -15.80 16.49
N PRO A 302 -20.23 -17.10 16.52
CA PRO A 302 -20.10 -17.91 17.74
C PRO A 302 -18.71 -17.79 18.36
N ASP A 303 -18.67 -17.91 19.69
CA ASP A 303 -17.40 -17.93 20.42
C ASP A 303 -16.54 -19.12 20.00
N ASP A 304 -15.22 -18.91 19.88
CA ASP A 304 -14.24 -19.91 19.47
C ASP A 304 -12.94 -19.78 20.30
N LEU A 305 -13.08 -19.86 21.61
CA LEU A 305 -11.96 -19.67 22.54
C LEU A 305 -10.89 -20.77 22.41
N GLU A 306 -11.25 -21.97 21.95
CA GLU A 306 -10.31 -23.06 21.69
C GLU A 306 -9.18 -22.61 20.74
N ARG A 307 -9.52 -21.81 19.74
CA ARG A 307 -8.56 -21.21 18.80
C ARG A 307 -7.55 -20.28 19.49
N LEU A 308 -7.91 -19.71 20.63
CA LEU A 308 -7.10 -18.76 21.39
C LEU A 308 -6.36 -19.38 22.58
N GLU A 309 -6.51 -20.66 22.84
CA GLU A 309 -6.03 -21.32 24.07
C GLU A 309 -4.55 -21.03 24.35
N TRP A 310 -3.68 -21.24 23.36
CA TRP A 310 -2.24 -20.97 23.51
C TRP A 310 -1.95 -19.50 23.86
N TYR A 311 -2.65 -18.57 23.23
CA TYR A 311 -2.45 -17.13 23.47
C TYR A 311 -2.94 -16.70 24.85
N ILE A 312 -3.99 -17.35 25.34
CA ILE A 312 -4.53 -17.13 26.69
C ILE A 312 -3.52 -17.62 27.73
N GLU A 313 -2.97 -18.82 27.57
CA GLU A 313 -1.96 -19.38 28.46
C GLU A 313 -0.68 -18.53 28.49
N ASP A 314 -0.19 -18.13 27.34
CA ASP A 314 1.00 -17.26 27.21
C ASP A 314 0.76 -15.89 27.86
N ALA A 315 -0.39 -15.26 27.59
CA ALA A 315 -0.75 -13.98 28.19
C ALA A 315 -0.94 -14.07 29.72
N MET A 316 -1.46 -15.20 30.24
CA MET A 316 -1.54 -15.43 31.69
C MET A 316 -0.16 -15.64 32.31
N ALA A 317 0.79 -16.26 31.62
CA ALA A 317 2.17 -16.34 32.07
C ALA A 317 2.84 -14.95 32.09
N ARG A 318 2.55 -14.11 31.09
CA ARG A 318 3.09 -12.75 30.94
C ARG A 318 2.46 -11.73 31.92
N VAL A 319 1.16 -11.84 32.18
CA VAL A 319 0.38 -10.97 33.07
C VAL A 319 -0.50 -11.84 33.97
N PRO A 320 0.01 -12.38 35.11
CA PRO A 320 -0.68 -13.39 35.91
C PRO A 320 -2.06 -12.98 36.43
N ILE A 321 -2.31 -11.69 36.66
CA ILE A 321 -3.63 -11.23 37.11
C ILE A 321 -4.74 -11.48 36.08
N LEU A 322 -4.39 -11.70 34.79
CA LEU A 322 -5.34 -12.06 33.72
C LEU A 322 -6.08 -13.37 34.08
N GLY A 323 -5.39 -14.33 34.71
CA GLY A 323 -5.94 -15.61 35.10
C GLY A 323 -6.66 -15.61 36.45
N SER A 324 -6.72 -14.47 37.15
CA SER A 324 -7.36 -14.39 38.49
C SER A 324 -8.89 -14.36 38.41
N GLN A 325 -9.47 -14.02 37.27
CA GLN A 325 -10.90 -13.89 37.05
C GLN A 325 -11.35 -14.65 35.80
N GLY A 326 -12.65 -14.91 35.67
CA GLY A 326 -13.25 -15.56 34.54
C GLY A 326 -13.38 -14.65 33.31
N VAL A 327 -13.75 -15.26 32.17
CA VAL A 327 -14.12 -14.56 30.95
C VAL A 327 -15.52 -13.96 31.13
N GLY A 328 -15.61 -12.64 31.14
CA GLY A 328 -16.87 -11.92 31.26
C GLY A 328 -17.63 -11.80 29.92
N ARG A 329 -16.90 -11.60 28.83
CA ARG A 329 -17.49 -11.47 27.48
C ARG A 329 -16.51 -11.83 26.39
N VAL A 330 -17.00 -12.55 25.38
CA VAL A 330 -16.27 -12.81 24.13
C VAL A 330 -16.85 -11.95 23.01
N ILE A 331 -15.99 -11.40 22.19
CA ILE A 331 -16.32 -10.67 20.96
C ILE A 331 -15.62 -11.37 19.81
N ASN A 332 -16.40 -11.98 18.92
CA ASN A 332 -15.89 -12.63 17.71
C ASN A 332 -16.62 -12.05 16.50
N GLY A 333 -16.00 -11.10 15.81
CA GLY A 333 -16.68 -10.31 14.80
C GLY A 333 -15.97 -10.23 13.44
N PRO A 334 -16.72 -9.88 12.37
CA PRO A 334 -16.17 -9.74 11.03
C PRO A 334 -15.28 -8.50 10.91
N ILE A 335 -14.07 -8.69 10.35
CA ILE A 335 -13.21 -7.59 9.93
C ILE A 335 -12.79 -7.81 8.46
N PRO A 336 -12.87 -6.78 7.60
CA PRO A 336 -12.40 -6.89 6.24
C PRO A 336 -10.88 -6.77 6.17
N TYR A 337 -10.25 -7.64 5.39
CA TYR A 337 -8.81 -7.69 5.18
C TYR A 337 -8.46 -7.60 3.71
N ALA A 338 -7.56 -6.69 3.35
CA ALA A 338 -6.93 -6.67 2.03
C ALA A 338 -5.74 -7.65 1.99
N PRO A 339 -5.27 -8.07 0.80
CA PRO A 339 -4.16 -9.02 0.68
C PRO A 339 -2.84 -8.56 1.32
N ASP A 340 -2.64 -7.26 1.49
CA ASP A 340 -1.48 -6.66 2.15
C ASP A 340 -1.79 -6.09 3.56
N GLY A 341 -3.01 -6.30 4.06
CA GLY A 341 -3.45 -5.78 5.37
C GLY A 341 -3.73 -4.27 5.40
N LEU A 342 -3.50 -3.54 4.30
CA LEU A 342 -3.69 -2.10 4.23
C LEU A 342 -5.05 -1.72 3.60
N PRO A 343 -5.71 -0.65 4.06
CA PRO A 343 -7.02 -0.26 3.54
C PRO A 343 -6.97 0.21 2.08
N LEU A 344 -8.14 0.37 1.49
CA LEU A 344 -8.35 0.94 0.17
C LEU A 344 -8.89 2.36 0.32
N ILE A 345 -8.10 3.38 -0.04
CA ILE A 345 -8.44 4.79 0.13
C ILE A 345 -8.04 5.57 -1.12
N GLY A 346 -9.03 6.03 -1.90
CA GLY A 346 -8.74 6.85 -3.08
C GLY A 346 -9.69 6.61 -4.25
N PRO A 347 -9.31 7.00 -5.46
CA PRO A 347 -10.10 6.76 -6.67
C PRO A 347 -10.36 5.28 -6.91
N MET A 348 -11.60 4.93 -7.23
CA MET A 348 -11.99 3.56 -7.60
C MET A 348 -11.35 3.20 -8.96
N PRO A 349 -10.61 2.08 -9.06
CA PRO A 349 -9.95 1.69 -10.30
C PRO A 349 -10.90 1.58 -11.48
N GLY A 350 -10.60 2.28 -12.58
CA GLY A 350 -11.35 2.23 -13.83
C GLY A 350 -12.66 3.02 -13.84
N VAL A 351 -13.02 3.74 -12.75
CA VAL A 351 -14.32 4.43 -12.64
C VAL A 351 -14.15 5.90 -12.29
N LYS A 352 -14.64 6.76 -13.16
CA LYS A 352 -14.59 8.20 -12.95
C LYS A 352 -15.60 8.65 -11.88
N ASN A 353 -15.20 9.60 -11.01
CA ASN A 353 -16.02 10.16 -9.96
C ASN A 353 -16.59 9.14 -8.95
N ALA A 354 -15.91 8.01 -8.81
CA ALA A 354 -16.15 7.02 -7.77
C ALA A 354 -14.89 6.82 -6.91
N TYR A 355 -15.09 6.58 -5.62
CA TYR A 355 -14.00 6.46 -4.64
C TYR A 355 -14.22 5.27 -3.72
N GLU A 356 -13.14 4.74 -3.19
CA GLU A 356 -13.13 3.68 -2.17
C GLU A 356 -12.57 4.22 -0.85
N GLY A 357 -13.27 3.92 0.25
CA GLY A 357 -12.86 4.15 1.61
C GLY A 357 -13.22 2.93 2.45
N CYS A 358 -12.61 1.78 2.17
CA CYS A 358 -13.07 0.49 2.68
C CYS A 358 -11.91 -0.46 3.01
N VAL A 359 -12.24 -1.66 3.49
CA VAL A 359 -11.30 -2.75 3.83
C VAL A 359 -10.31 -2.34 4.93
N PHE A 360 -10.84 -1.77 6.02
CA PHE A 360 -10.03 -1.34 7.16
C PHE A 360 -9.90 -2.42 8.22
N THR A 361 -8.69 -2.85 8.49
CA THR A 361 -8.33 -3.69 9.63
C THR A 361 -8.29 -2.85 10.93
N PHE A 362 -7.62 -1.70 10.88
CA PHE A 362 -7.47 -0.75 12.00
C PHE A 362 -8.32 0.50 11.82
N GLY A 363 -9.60 0.33 11.45
CA GLY A 363 -10.47 1.43 11.05
C GLY A 363 -10.67 2.51 12.10
N ILE A 364 -10.58 2.18 13.40
CA ILE A 364 -10.77 3.17 14.47
C ILE A 364 -9.62 4.17 14.50
N THR A 365 -8.39 3.71 14.57
CA THR A 365 -7.22 4.60 14.61
C THR A 365 -6.93 5.28 13.27
N GLN A 366 -7.30 4.66 12.14
CA GLN A 366 -7.07 5.21 10.80
C GLN A 366 -8.24 6.09 10.30
N GLY A 367 -9.43 5.92 10.85
CA GLY A 367 -10.67 6.48 10.31
C GLY A 367 -10.70 8.01 10.22
N GLY A 368 -10.13 8.71 11.20
CA GLY A 368 -10.00 10.17 11.16
C GLY A 368 -9.18 10.65 9.96
N GLY A 369 -7.97 10.10 9.82
CA GLY A 369 -7.07 10.41 8.70
C GLY A 369 -7.60 9.96 7.35
N ALA A 370 -8.26 8.80 7.28
CA ALA A 370 -8.88 8.30 6.07
C ALA A 370 -9.98 9.24 5.55
N GLY A 371 -10.81 9.78 6.44
CA GLY A 371 -11.83 10.77 6.07
C GLY A 371 -11.23 12.05 5.50
N LYS A 372 -10.12 12.54 6.08
CA LYS A 372 -9.36 13.68 5.55
C LYS A 372 -8.85 13.37 4.13
N VAL A 373 -8.16 12.25 3.95
CA VAL A 373 -7.58 11.83 2.66
C VAL A 373 -8.65 11.68 1.58
N LEU A 374 -9.80 11.06 1.90
CA LEU A 374 -10.92 10.96 0.96
C LEU A 374 -11.51 12.32 0.62
N ALA A 375 -11.65 13.22 1.60
CA ALA A 375 -12.13 14.57 1.34
C ALA A 375 -11.19 15.33 0.40
N GLU A 376 -9.86 15.22 0.56
CA GLU A 376 -8.87 15.80 -0.35
C GLU A 376 -8.96 15.22 -1.76
N TRP A 377 -9.00 13.88 -1.89
CA TRP A 377 -9.23 13.24 -3.20
C TRP A 377 -10.50 13.73 -3.89
N ILE A 378 -11.59 13.89 -3.12
CA ILE A 378 -12.90 14.30 -3.64
C ILE A 378 -12.93 15.78 -4.04
N THR A 379 -12.34 16.66 -3.23
CA THR A 379 -12.43 18.12 -3.41
C THR A 379 -11.32 18.69 -4.27
N GLU A 380 -10.09 18.12 -4.19
CA GLU A 380 -8.88 18.66 -4.80
C GLU A 380 -8.32 17.74 -5.91
N GLY A 381 -8.66 16.45 -5.90
CA GLY A 381 -8.13 15.45 -6.84
C GLY A 381 -6.71 14.98 -6.52
N GLU A 382 -6.15 15.43 -5.39
CA GLU A 382 -4.81 15.08 -4.90
C GLU A 382 -4.78 15.14 -3.37
N THR A 383 -3.77 14.53 -2.74
CA THR A 383 -3.64 14.42 -1.29
C THR A 383 -2.41 15.14 -0.75
N GLU A 384 -2.46 15.59 0.50
CA GLU A 384 -1.32 16.22 1.17
C GLU A 384 -0.11 15.28 1.25
N TRP A 385 -0.35 14.00 1.57
CA TRP A 385 0.67 12.97 1.76
C TRP A 385 0.73 12.02 0.57
N ASP A 386 1.85 11.30 0.39
CA ASP A 386 1.87 10.16 -0.52
C ASP A 386 0.99 9.04 0.04
N MET A 387 -0.06 8.70 -0.70
CA MET A 387 -1.04 7.69 -0.29
C MET A 387 -0.97 6.41 -1.13
N TRP A 388 0.13 6.21 -1.86
CA TRP A 388 0.28 5.02 -2.73
C TRP A 388 0.07 3.71 -2.01
N ALA A 389 0.55 3.57 -0.78
CA ALA A 389 0.41 2.35 0.00
C ALA A 389 -1.05 1.92 0.24
N VAL A 390 -2.00 2.84 0.13
CA VAL A 390 -3.43 2.60 0.34
C VAL A 390 -4.29 2.92 -0.89
N ASP A 391 -3.69 3.38 -2.00
CA ASP A 391 -4.40 3.63 -3.26
C ASP A 391 -4.99 2.31 -3.80
N PRO A 392 -6.28 2.22 -4.08
CA PRO A 392 -6.89 0.99 -4.63
C PRO A 392 -6.26 0.53 -5.94
N ARG A 393 -5.67 1.45 -6.72
CA ARG A 393 -5.02 1.17 -8.01
C ARG A 393 -3.62 0.55 -7.87
N ARG A 394 -3.12 0.31 -6.62
CA ARG A 394 -1.88 -0.44 -6.36
C ARG A 394 -1.97 -1.92 -6.71
N TYR A 395 -3.18 -2.45 -6.77
CA TYR A 395 -3.44 -3.81 -7.23
C TYR A 395 -3.64 -3.87 -8.73
N THR A 396 -3.65 -5.08 -9.28
CA THR A 396 -4.07 -5.37 -10.66
C THR A 396 -4.89 -6.67 -10.68
N ASP A 397 -5.10 -7.26 -11.83
CA ASP A 397 -5.99 -8.41 -12.04
C ASP A 397 -5.53 -9.76 -11.44
N TYR A 398 -4.41 -9.77 -10.72
CA TYR A 398 -3.94 -10.98 -10.02
C TYR A 398 -4.67 -11.23 -8.69
N THR A 399 -5.40 -10.24 -8.18
CA THR A 399 -6.11 -10.32 -6.91
C THR A 399 -7.48 -10.99 -7.06
N ASP A 400 -7.49 -12.24 -7.53
CA ASP A 400 -8.69 -13.10 -7.48
C ASP A 400 -9.03 -13.49 -6.03
N GLN A 401 -10.20 -14.08 -5.80
CA GLN A 401 -10.65 -14.39 -4.44
C GLN A 401 -9.72 -15.38 -3.73
N ASP A 402 -9.23 -16.43 -4.41
CA ASP A 402 -8.28 -17.38 -3.84
C ASP A 402 -6.97 -16.71 -3.37
N TYR A 403 -6.45 -15.76 -4.16
CA TYR A 403 -5.30 -14.96 -3.75
C TYR A 403 -5.62 -14.11 -2.52
N CYS A 404 -6.77 -13.41 -2.52
CA CYS A 404 -7.18 -12.57 -1.41
C CYS A 404 -7.33 -13.38 -0.13
N ASP A 405 -7.97 -14.54 -0.18
CA ASP A 405 -8.20 -15.39 0.99
C ASP A 405 -6.87 -15.89 1.58
N ARG A 406 -6.00 -16.47 0.76
CA ARG A 406 -4.71 -17.00 1.23
C ARG A 406 -3.80 -15.90 1.75
N LYS A 407 -3.73 -14.75 1.08
CA LYS A 407 -2.90 -13.62 1.53
C LYS A 407 -3.46 -12.95 2.77
N ALA A 408 -4.76 -12.74 2.86
CA ALA A 408 -5.38 -12.17 4.06
C ALA A 408 -5.14 -13.04 5.29
N MET A 409 -5.27 -14.37 5.17
CA MET A 409 -4.98 -15.29 6.28
C MET A 409 -3.50 -15.28 6.68
N GLU A 410 -2.59 -15.24 5.72
CA GLU A 410 -1.14 -15.12 5.99
C GLU A 410 -0.82 -13.80 6.72
N VAL A 411 -1.30 -12.68 6.20
CA VAL A 411 -1.01 -11.36 6.79
C VAL A 411 -1.66 -11.22 8.17
N TYR A 412 -2.89 -11.71 8.36
CA TYR A 412 -3.54 -11.73 9.67
C TYR A 412 -2.72 -12.51 10.71
N GLY A 413 -2.32 -13.75 10.38
CA GLY A 413 -1.54 -14.59 11.31
C GLY A 413 -0.11 -14.09 11.56
N HIS A 414 0.35 -13.10 10.79
CA HIS A 414 1.67 -12.49 10.90
C HIS A 414 1.60 -10.97 11.13
N GLU A 415 0.51 -10.46 11.71
CA GLU A 415 0.28 -9.03 11.93
C GLU A 415 1.43 -8.34 12.67
N TYR A 416 2.06 -9.04 13.62
CA TYR A 416 3.19 -8.54 14.40
C TYR A 416 4.54 -9.15 14.01
N ALA A 417 4.63 -9.84 12.87
CA ALA A 417 5.89 -10.43 12.42
C ALA A 417 6.91 -9.34 12.07
N MET A 418 8.19 -9.65 12.27
CA MET A 418 9.28 -8.83 11.79
C MET A 418 9.35 -8.88 10.25
N HIS A 419 9.39 -7.71 9.61
CA HIS A 419 9.52 -7.60 8.16
C HIS A 419 11.00 -7.49 7.76
N PHE A 420 11.66 -8.62 7.68
CA PHE A 420 13.06 -8.71 7.24
C PHE A 420 13.20 -8.30 5.77
N PRO A 421 14.28 -7.60 5.38
CA PRO A 421 14.39 -6.94 4.07
C PRO A 421 14.28 -7.86 2.85
N HIS A 422 14.68 -9.13 3.00
CA HIS A 422 14.77 -10.11 1.90
C HIS A 422 13.92 -11.34 2.13
N HIS A 423 12.97 -11.25 3.07
CA HIS A 423 12.07 -12.35 3.39
C HIS A 423 10.81 -12.28 2.52
N GLU A 424 10.55 -13.35 1.78
CA GLU A 424 9.38 -13.50 0.91
C GLU A 424 8.33 -14.40 1.58
N TRP A 425 7.12 -13.90 1.71
CA TRP A 425 6.02 -14.65 2.30
C TRP A 425 5.45 -15.67 1.30
N PRO A 426 5.15 -16.93 1.72
CA PRO A 426 4.84 -18.03 0.81
C PRO A 426 3.44 -18.01 0.18
N ALA A 427 2.44 -17.33 0.76
CA ALA A 427 1.09 -17.36 0.21
C ALA A 427 0.93 -16.53 -1.07
N GLY A 428 0.02 -16.95 -1.95
CA GLY A 428 -0.39 -16.18 -3.12
C GLY A 428 0.69 -16.08 -4.22
N ARG A 429 1.60 -17.05 -4.31
CA ARG A 429 2.64 -17.11 -5.34
C ARG A 429 2.09 -17.59 -6.68
N ASP A 430 2.88 -17.43 -7.75
CA ASP A 430 2.64 -17.93 -9.10
C ASP A 430 1.39 -17.36 -9.80
N LYS A 431 0.97 -16.14 -9.46
CA LYS A 431 -0.21 -15.51 -10.08
C LYS A 431 0.06 -14.99 -11.48
N LYS A 432 1.24 -14.42 -11.72
CA LYS A 432 1.69 -13.94 -13.03
C LYS A 432 3.09 -14.46 -13.31
N LEU A 433 3.23 -15.27 -14.33
CA LEU A 433 4.49 -15.88 -14.72
C LEU A 433 5.01 -15.30 -16.03
N SER A 434 6.32 -15.11 -16.09
CA SER A 434 7.04 -14.82 -17.34
C SER A 434 6.96 -16.02 -18.27
N PRO A 435 6.96 -15.82 -19.61
CA PRO A 435 7.08 -16.93 -20.58
C PRO A 435 8.36 -17.77 -20.43
N VAL A 436 9.34 -17.29 -19.68
CA VAL A 436 10.62 -17.98 -19.42
C VAL A 436 10.80 -18.41 -17.97
N HIS A 437 9.75 -18.30 -17.16
CA HIS A 437 9.77 -18.59 -15.72
C HIS A 437 10.43 -19.94 -15.39
N ASP A 438 10.03 -21.03 -16.04
CA ASP A 438 10.59 -22.37 -15.79
C ASP A 438 12.10 -22.44 -16.11
N LYS A 439 12.55 -21.69 -17.12
CA LYS A 439 13.97 -21.59 -17.47
C LYS A 439 14.76 -20.83 -16.41
N VAL A 440 14.16 -19.77 -15.85
CA VAL A 440 14.73 -18.96 -14.75
C VAL A 440 14.87 -19.82 -13.48
N ILE A 441 13.82 -20.57 -13.13
CA ILE A 441 13.86 -21.53 -12.01
C ILE A 441 14.95 -22.59 -12.24
N ALA A 442 15.01 -23.19 -13.45
CA ALA A 442 16.00 -24.19 -13.77
C ALA A 442 17.45 -23.66 -13.72
N ALA A 443 17.64 -22.36 -13.90
CA ALA A 443 18.93 -21.69 -13.75
C ALA A 443 19.31 -21.37 -12.30
N GLY A 444 18.46 -21.71 -11.31
CA GLY A 444 18.65 -21.43 -9.89
C GLY A 444 17.98 -20.15 -9.39
N GLY A 445 17.05 -19.56 -10.16
CA GLY A 445 16.35 -18.33 -9.78
C GLY A 445 15.56 -18.46 -8.48
N MET A 446 15.91 -17.65 -7.48
CA MET A 446 15.17 -17.48 -6.24
C MET A 446 14.15 -16.36 -6.45
N MET A 447 12.86 -16.74 -6.50
CA MET A 447 11.81 -15.85 -6.95
C MET A 447 11.23 -14.98 -5.85
N GLY A 448 10.85 -13.76 -6.19
CA GLY A 448 10.07 -12.84 -5.36
C GLY A 448 8.82 -12.33 -6.09
N ALA A 449 7.79 -11.97 -5.33
CA ALA A 449 6.53 -11.49 -5.86
C ALA A 449 6.51 -9.96 -6.01
N TYR A 450 6.31 -9.47 -7.24
CA TYR A 450 6.20 -8.04 -7.57
C TYR A 450 4.86 -7.77 -8.26
N ASN A 451 3.88 -7.32 -7.51
CA ASN A 451 2.52 -7.07 -8.03
C ASN A 451 1.94 -8.29 -8.77
N GLY A 452 2.04 -9.44 -8.15
CA GLY A 452 1.61 -10.72 -8.71
C GLY A 452 2.59 -11.35 -9.73
N TRP A 453 3.57 -10.61 -10.23
CA TRP A 453 4.62 -11.15 -11.11
C TRP A 453 5.73 -11.81 -10.31
N GLU A 454 6.11 -13.03 -10.75
CA GLU A 454 7.30 -13.70 -10.25
C GLU A 454 8.54 -13.18 -10.97
N ARG A 455 9.53 -12.70 -10.21
CA ARG A 455 10.83 -12.22 -10.70
C ARG A 455 11.94 -12.82 -9.88
N ALA A 456 13.06 -13.20 -10.52
CA ALA A 456 14.23 -13.67 -9.79
C ALA A 456 14.84 -12.53 -8.97
N ASN A 457 14.97 -12.72 -7.66
CA ASN A 457 15.68 -11.82 -6.77
C ASN A 457 17.19 -12.00 -6.90
N TRP A 458 17.64 -13.25 -6.96
CA TRP A 458 19.03 -13.69 -7.12
C TRP A 458 19.07 -15.12 -7.65
N PHE A 459 20.25 -15.63 -8.00
CA PHE A 459 20.43 -16.98 -8.54
C PHE A 459 21.28 -17.83 -7.62
N ALA A 460 20.68 -18.86 -7.01
CA ALA A 460 21.35 -19.82 -6.14
C ALA A 460 22.24 -20.78 -6.93
N GLN A 461 23.31 -21.24 -6.31
CA GLN A 461 24.20 -22.26 -6.80
C GLN A 461 24.11 -23.54 -5.92
N PRO A 462 24.52 -24.70 -6.43
CA PRO A 462 24.53 -25.89 -5.62
C PRO A 462 25.31 -25.71 -4.31
N GLY A 463 24.64 -25.97 -3.19
CA GLY A 463 25.20 -25.83 -1.84
C GLY A 463 24.84 -24.53 -1.12
N ASP A 464 24.15 -23.59 -1.77
CA ASP A 464 23.60 -22.40 -1.10
C ASP A 464 22.41 -22.77 -0.21
N ASP A 465 22.28 -22.06 0.91
CA ASP A 465 21.09 -22.19 1.75
C ASP A 465 19.92 -21.43 1.12
N THR A 466 18.93 -22.16 0.66
CA THR A 466 17.71 -21.65 0.04
C THR A 466 16.48 -21.85 0.92
N SER A 467 16.68 -22.19 2.21
CA SER A 467 15.58 -22.35 3.16
C SER A 467 14.88 -21.02 3.42
N HIS A 468 13.57 -21.08 3.66
CA HIS A 468 12.76 -19.90 3.95
C HIS A 468 13.24 -19.20 5.23
N GLU A 469 13.66 -19.98 6.23
CA GLU A 469 14.14 -19.49 7.52
C GLU A 469 15.45 -18.70 7.41
N SER A 470 16.32 -19.05 6.46
CA SER A 470 17.61 -18.38 6.25
C SER A 470 17.47 -16.90 5.85
N THR A 471 16.30 -16.50 5.37
CA THR A 471 16.00 -15.12 4.97
C THR A 471 15.43 -14.27 6.13
N GLN A 472 15.13 -14.86 7.29
CA GLN A 472 14.62 -14.17 8.48
C GLN A 472 15.76 -13.53 9.29
N THR A 473 16.41 -12.55 8.72
CA THR A 473 17.58 -11.89 9.32
C THR A 473 17.67 -10.42 8.93
N TRP A 474 18.20 -9.61 9.86
CA TRP A 474 18.61 -8.23 9.60
C TRP A 474 20.03 -8.14 9.05
N GLU A 475 20.77 -9.26 8.99
CA GLU A 475 22.15 -9.26 8.56
C GLU A 475 22.27 -9.02 7.05
N ARG A 476 23.20 -8.13 6.68
CA ARG A 476 23.54 -7.83 5.29
C ARG A 476 24.10 -9.04 4.55
N GLN A 477 24.86 -9.88 5.26
CA GLN A 477 25.51 -11.08 4.71
C GLN A 477 24.59 -12.31 4.81
N GLY A 478 23.38 -12.21 4.31
CA GLY A 478 22.47 -13.35 4.16
C GLY A 478 22.88 -14.28 3.00
N PRO A 479 22.10 -15.37 2.77
CA PRO A 479 22.44 -16.38 1.76
C PRO A 479 22.59 -15.84 0.33
N TRP A 480 21.93 -14.72 0.02
CA TRP A 480 22.00 -14.02 -1.26
C TRP A 480 23.28 -13.22 -1.47
N ALA A 481 23.98 -12.81 -0.42
CA ALA A 481 24.95 -11.70 -0.48
C ALA A 481 26.15 -11.98 -1.42
N GLN A 482 26.68 -13.18 -1.39
CA GLN A 482 27.77 -13.57 -2.30
C GLN A 482 27.30 -13.63 -3.75
N ARG A 483 26.11 -14.18 -3.98
CA ARG A 483 25.56 -14.32 -5.35
C ARG A 483 25.23 -12.99 -5.98
N ILE A 484 24.62 -12.06 -5.25
CA ILE A 484 24.38 -10.68 -5.71
C ILE A 484 25.68 -10.01 -6.15
N ARG A 485 26.77 -10.21 -5.40
CA ARG A 485 28.08 -9.64 -5.74
C ARG A 485 28.59 -10.25 -7.06
N GLU A 486 28.56 -11.57 -7.20
CA GLU A 486 29.00 -12.29 -8.40
C GLU A 486 28.15 -11.90 -9.63
N GLU A 487 26.83 -11.73 -9.46
CA GLU A 487 25.92 -11.26 -10.50
C GLU A 487 26.24 -9.81 -10.92
N ALA A 488 26.46 -8.91 -9.96
CA ALA A 488 26.81 -7.51 -10.24
C ALA A 488 28.18 -7.41 -10.93
N GLU A 489 29.18 -8.20 -10.54
CA GLU A 489 30.48 -8.29 -11.20
C GLU A 489 30.34 -8.85 -12.63
N ALA A 490 29.50 -9.88 -12.85
CA ALA A 490 29.24 -10.39 -14.19
C ALA A 490 28.63 -9.34 -15.12
N VAL A 491 27.74 -8.48 -14.62
CA VAL A 491 27.18 -7.36 -15.37
C VAL A 491 28.24 -6.30 -15.66
N ARG A 492 29.12 -5.97 -14.71
CA ARG A 492 30.17 -4.95 -14.89
C ARG A 492 31.28 -5.37 -15.83
N ASP A 493 31.69 -6.65 -15.76
CA ASP A 493 32.89 -7.10 -16.47
C ASP A 493 32.57 -7.81 -17.78
N HIS A 494 31.34 -8.34 -17.91
CA HIS A 494 30.93 -9.15 -19.05
C HIS A 494 29.57 -8.72 -19.62
N CYS A 495 28.55 -9.55 -19.40
CA CYS A 495 27.18 -9.29 -19.83
C CYS A 495 26.21 -10.11 -18.96
N GLY A 496 25.24 -9.42 -18.41
CA GLY A 496 24.12 -10.03 -17.69
C GLY A 496 22.85 -10.06 -18.53
N VAL A 497 21.97 -11.02 -18.21
CA VAL A 497 20.59 -11.06 -18.70
C VAL A 497 19.62 -11.11 -17.50
N LEU A 498 18.60 -10.27 -17.53
CA LEU A 498 17.51 -10.28 -16.55
C LEU A 498 16.19 -10.47 -17.28
N ASP A 499 15.42 -11.49 -16.88
CA ASP A 499 14.00 -11.58 -17.21
C ASP A 499 13.23 -10.59 -16.34
N LEU A 500 12.63 -9.59 -16.98
CA LEU A 500 11.89 -8.53 -16.27
C LEU A 500 10.45 -8.45 -16.78
N PRO A 501 9.57 -9.39 -16.37
CA PRO A 501 8.17 -9.36 -16.76
C PRO A 501 7.40 -8.24 -16.07
N GLY A 502 6.26 -7.88 -16.68
CA GLY A 502 5.25 -7.05 -16.03
C GLY A 502 5.44 -5.55 -16.15
N PHE A 503 6.39 -5.05 -16.94
CA PHE A 503 6.30 -3.64 -17.34
C PHE A 503 4.93 -3.36 -17.93
N SER A 504 4.24 -2.37 -17.36
CA SER A 504 2.98 -1.90 -17.95
C SER A 504 3.28 -1.24 -19.27
N ARG A 505 2.51 -1.61 -20.30
CA ARG A 505 2.75 -1.20 -21.68
C ARG A 505 1.47 -0.72 -22.33
N PHE A 506 1.44 0.56 -22.68
CA PHE A 506 0.29 1.17 -23.34
C PHE A 506 0.69 1.70 -24.71
N ASN A 507 -0.14 1.48 -25.74
CA ASN A 507 -0.04 2.17 -26.99
C ASN A 507 -1.02 3.35 -27.01
N LEU A 508 -0.48 4.53 -27.30
CA LEU A 508 -1.23 5.76 -27.48
C LEU A 508 -1.15 6.17 -28.94
N THR A 509 -2.29 6.19 -29.62
CA THR A 509 -2.38 6.44 -31.08
C THR A 509 -3.56 7.34 -31.41
N GLY A 510 -3.55 7.90 -32.62
CA GLY A 510 -4.67 8.68 -33.14
C GLY A 510 -4.39 10.18 -33.19
N ASP A 511 -5.23 10.90 -33.93
CA ASP A 511 -5.06 12.32 -34.17
C ASP A 511 -5.16 13.13 -32.86
N GLY A 512 -4.11 13.87 -32.55
CA GLY A 512 -3.98 14.61 -31.30
C GLY A 512 -3.23 13.89 -30.16
N ALA A 513 -2.76 12.65 -30.34
CA ALA A 513 -2.02 11.89 -29.32
C ALA A 513 -0.74 12.62 -28.88
N ALA A 514 -0.01 13.22 -29.82
CA ALA A 514 1.20 13.99 -29.52
C ALA A 514 0.90 15.26 -28.70
N GLU A 515 -0.16 15.97 -28.99
CA GLU A 515 -0.53 17.19 -28.25
C GLU A 515 -1.05 16.84 -26.85
N PHE A 516 -1.88 15.81 -26.75
CA PHE A 516 -2.33 15.26 -25.47
C PHE A 516 -1.13 14.93 -24.57
N LEU A 517 -0.18 14.14 -25.08
CA LEU A 517 0.97 13.72 -24.29
C LEU A 517 1.87 14.91 -23.91
N ARG A 518 2.03 15.94 -24.78
CA ARG A 518 2.73 17.18 -24.44
C ARG A 518 2.10 17.91 -23.25
N GLY A 519 0.76 17.88 -23.14
CA GLY A 519 0.03 18.47 -22.02
C GLY A 519 0.14 17.67 -20.71
N LYS A 520 0.49 16.38 -20.78
CA LYS A 520 0.62 15.52 -19.60
C LYS A 520 2.03 15.50 -19.00
N ILE A 521 3.07 15.41 -19.84
CA ILE A 521 4.46 15.27 -19.37
C ILE A 521 5.10 16.62 -19.02
N THR A 522 5.98 16.64 -18.04
CA THR A 522 6.74 17.84 -17.64
C THR A 522 7.84 18.24 -18.63
N GLY A 523 8.34 17.27 -19.39
CA GLY A 523 9.40 17.42 -20.39
C GLY A 523 8.89 17.65 -21.82
N GLY A 524 9.73 17.30 -22.78
CA GLY A 524 9.39 17.29 -24.21
C GLY A 524 9.24 15.89 -24.77
N LEU A 525 8.49 15.75 -25.86
CA LEU A 525 8.40 14.48 -26.59
C LEU A 525 9.74 14.09 -27.23
N PRO A 526 10.05 12.78 -27.30
CA PRO A 526 11.18 12.32 -28.09
C PRO A 526 10.96 12.58 -29.60
N LYS A 527 12.04 12.62 -30.36
CA LYS A 527 11.98 12.56 -31.81
C LYS A 527 11.51 11.18 -32.29
N ILE A 528 10.96 11.07 -33.48
CA ILE A 528 10.61 9.77 -34.09
C ILE A 528 11.87 8.87 -34.10
N GLY A 529 11.72 7.59 -33.73
CA GLY A 529 12.81 6.63 -33.57
C GLY A 529 13.63 6.79 -32.29
N ARG A 530 13.14 7.61 -31.34
CA ARG A 530 13.78 7.85 -30.03
C ARG A 530 12.84 7.55 -28.90
N MET A 531 13.40 7.40 -27.72
CA MET A 531 12.68 7.34 -26.45
C MET A 531 13.18 8.41 -25.48
N ASN A 532 12.36 8.76 -24.52
CA ASN A 532 12.72 9.60 -23.36
C ASN A 532 12.12 9.01 -22.10
N LEU A 533 12.80 9.21 -20.98
CA LEU A 533 12.18 9.14 -19.67
C LEU A 533 11.35 10.43 -19.47
N ALA A 534 10.13 10.29 -19.01
CA ALA A 534 9.20 11.40 -18.79
C ALA A 534 8.47 11.25 -17.44
N TYR A 535 7.99 12.37 -16.93
CA TYR A 535 7.30 12.43 -15.63
C TYR A 535 5.96 13.12 -15.77
N PHE A 536 4.96 12.64 -15.04
CA PHE A 536 3.73 13.37 -14.74
C PHE A 536 3.86 13.99 -13.36
N ALA A 537 3.35 15.19 -13.21
CA ALA A 537 3.27 15.88 -11.95
C ALA A 537 1.82 16.06 -11.50
N ASP A 538 1.59 16.16 -10.20
CA ASP A 538 0.34 16.70 -9.65
C ASP A 538 0.33 18.24 -9.76
N ASN A 539 -0.76 18.90 -9.37
CA ASN A 539 -0.89 20.36 -9.46
C ASN A 539 0.10 21.12 -8.57
N ARG A 540 0.67 20.44 -7.55
CA ARG A 540 1.70 20.99 -6.66
C ARG A 540 3.13 20.78 -7.21
N GLY A 541 3.28 20.17 -8.40
CA GLY A 541 4.58 19.88 -9.01
C GLY A 541 5.30 18.66 -8.44
N ARG A 542 4.58 17.79 -7.72
CA ARG A 542 5.12 16.57 -7.13
C ARG A 542 5.08 15.41 -8.12
N ILE A 543 5.92 14.41 -7.91
CA ILE A 543 6.10 13.30 -8.86
C ILE A 543 4.95 12.32 -8.75
N LEU A 544 4.03 12.37 -9.71
CA LEU A 544 2.89 11.46 -9.78
C LEU A 544 3.29 10.11 -10.36
N THR A 545 3.95 10.11 -11.52
CA THR A 545 4.47 8.88 -12.15
C THR A 545 5.70 9.13 -13.00
N GLU A 546 6.46 8.07 -13.26
CA GLU A 546 7.59 8.01 -14.19
C GLU A 546 7.26 7.06 -15.32
N ILE A 547 7.43 7.49 -16.57
CA ILE A 547 7.18 6.68 -17.76
C ILE A 547 8.33 6.78 -18.78
N SER A 548 8.56 5.70 -19.51
CA SER A 548 9.36 5.73 -20.74
C SER A 548 8.44 5.97 -21.92
N VAL A 549 8.70 7.02 -22.71
CA VAL A 549 7.95 7.37 -23.91
C VAL A 549 8.77 6.97 -25.13
N VAL A 550 8.31 5.99 -25.89
CA VAL A 550 8.88 5.57 -27.18
C VAL A 550 8.04 6.15 -28.30
N ARG A 551 8.63 6.90 -29.25
CA ARG A 551 7.90 7.51 -30.36
C ARG A 551 8.18 6.80 -31.67
N HIS A 552 7.16 6.15 -32.23
CA HIS A 552 7.24 5.39 -33.50
C HIS A 552 6.94 6.27 -34.72
N ALA A 553 5.96 7.17 -34.62
CA ALA A 553 5.51 8.08 -35.65
C ALA A 553 5.02 9.40 -35.03
N GLU A 554 4.49 10.33 -35.83
CA GLU A 554 3.99 11.62 -35.35
C GLU A 554 2.96 11.46 -34.23
N GLU A 555 1.99 10.56 -34.40
CA GLU A 555 0.85 10.32 -33.50
C GLU A 555 0.82 8.87 -32.99
N HIS A 556 2.00 8.21 -32.87
CA HIS A 556 2.09 6.85 -32.37
C HIS A 556 3.19 6.70 -31.33
N PHE A 557 2.80 6.31 -30.11
CA PHE A 557 3.68 6.16 -28.95
C PHE A 557 3.46 4.82 -28.26
N THR A 558 4.52 4.23 -27.73
CA THR A 558 4.45 3.22 -26.69
C THR A 558 4.91 3.86 -25.37
N LEU A 559 4.09 3.73 -24.35
CA LEU A 559 4.32 4.19 -22.99
C LEU A 559 4.63 2.98 -22.13
N ILE A 560 5.76 2.99 -21.40
CA ILE A 560 6.19 1.88 -20.56
C ILE A 560 6.36 2.40 -19.15
N THR A 561 5.72 1.74 -18.19
CA THR A 561 5.73 2.13 -16.78
C THR A 561 5.93 0.94 -15.85
N ALA A 562 6.05 1.18 -14.53
CA ALA A 562 6.26 0.14 -13.55
C ALA A 562 5.09 -0.85 -13.50
N ALA A 563 5.37 -2.12 -13.24
CA ALA A 563 4.35 -3.17 -13.12
C ALA A 563 3.26 -2.85 -12.09
N SER A 564 3.63 -2.23 -10.98
CA SER A 564 2.71 -1.83 -9.92
C SER A 564 1.81 -0.65 -10.29
N ALA A 565 2.19 0.13 -11.31
CA ALA A 565 1.47 1.33 -11.71
C ALA A 565 0.42 1.09 -12.81
N GLN A 566 0.20 -0.14 -13.26
CA GLN A 566 -0.63 -0.44 -14.44
C GLN A 566 -1.99 0.24 -14.39
N TRP A 567 -2.78 0.00 -13.35
CA TRP A 567 -4.12 0.60 -13.26
C TRP A 567 -4.06 2.10 -12.96
N HIS A 568 -3.13 2.52 -12.10
CA HIS A 568 -2.96 3.94 -11.78
C HIS A 568 -2.63 4.77 -13.02
N ASP A 569 -1.62 4.35 -13.79
CA ASP A 569 -1.16 5.12 -14.94
C ASP A 569 -2.15 5.03 -16.11
N TYR A 570 -2.82 3.88 -16.28
CA TYR A 570 -3.91 3.77 -17.24
C TYR A 570 -5.05 4.75 -16.92
N ASP A 571 -5.48 4.82 -15.67
CA ASP A 571 -6.56 5.74 -15.25
C ASP A 571 -6.15 7.20 -15.41
N VAL A 572 -4.90 7.56 -15.05
CA VAL A 572 -4.37 8.93 -15.24
C VAL A 572 -4.34 9.33 -16.71
N LEU A 573 -3.98 8.41 -17.60
CA LEU A 573 -3.97 8.66 -19.04
C LEU A 573 -5.39 8.69 -19.64
N ASN A 574 -6.27 7.83 -19.16
CA ASN A 574 -7.60 7.64 -19.74
C ASN A 574 -8.64 8.66 -19.24
N SER A 575 -8.37 9.36 -18.11
CA SER A 575 -9.35 10.22 -17.44
C SER A 575 -9.88 11.38 -18.29
N ASP A 576 -9.06 11.89 -19.21
CA ASP A 576 -9.35 13.04 -20.07
C ASP A 576 -8.82 12.83 -21.51
N LEU A 577 -8.85 11.58 -21.97
CA LEU A 577 -8.41 11.19 -23.30
C LEU A 577 -9.27 11.88 -24.38
N PRO A 578 -8.68 12.65 -25.32
CA PRO A 578 -9.44 13.36 -26.33
C PRO A 578 -10.13 12.42 -27.32
N GLY A 579 -11.26 12.85 -27.86
CA GLY A 579 -11.87 12.11 -28.97
C GLY A 579 -10.92 11.98 -30.18
N GLY A 580 -10.81 10.77 -30.71
CA GLY A 580 -9.86 10.46 -31.80
C GLY A 580 -8.50 9.94 -31.36
N VAL A 581 -8.21 9.97 -30.06
CA VAL A 581 -7.02 9.35 -29.45
C VAL A 581 -7.43 8.04 -28.79
N GLU A 582 -6.65 7.00 -29.00
CA GLU A 582 -6.87 5.65 -28.45
C GLU A 582 -5.71 5.27 -27.55
N LEU A 583 -6.04 4.68 -26.38
CA LEU A 583 -5.11 4.12 -25.41
C LEU A 583 -5.40 2.62 -25.24
N VAL A 584 -4.46 1.77 -25.65
CA VAL A 584 -4.60 0.30 -25.58
C VAL A 584 -3.57 -0.29 -24.63
N ASP A 585 -4.01 -1.10 -23.66
CA ASP A 585 -3.14 -1.83 -22.72
C ASP A 585 -2.65 -3.14 -23.34
N HIS A 586 -1.35 -3.25 -23.57
CA HIS A 586 -0.64 -4.43 -24.08
C HIS A 586 0.24 -5.11 -23.02
N THR A 587 0.04 -4.83 -21.75
CA THR A 587 0.88 -5.35 -20.65
C THR A 587 0.95 -6.88 -20.66
N LYS A 588 -0.14 -7.56 -21.02
CA LYS A 588 -0.20 -9.03 -21.06
C LYS A 588 0.39 -9.65 -22.34
N ASP A 589 0.64 -8.87 -23.36
CA ASP A 589 1.04 -9.38 -24.69
C ASP A 589 2.56 -9.49 -24.84
N PHE A 590 3.31 -8.69 -24.09
CA PHE A 590 4.75 -8.50 -24.23
C PHE A 590 5.49 -8.75 -22.91
N SER A 591 6.71 -9.28 -23.05
CA SER A 591 7.68 -9.36 -21.95
C SER A 591 9.01 -8.72 -22.35
N THR A 592 9.91 -8.57 -21.37
CA THR A 592 11.17 -7.83 -21.57
C THR A 592 12.34 -8.63 -21.02
N LEU A 593 13.40 -8.77 -21.85
CA LEU A 593 14.73 -9.17 -21.39
C LEU A 593 15.65 -7.95 -21.35
N ILE A 594 16.38 -7.78 -20.26
CA ILE A 594 17.45 -6.77 -20.16
C ILE A 594 18.77 -7.48 -20.44
N VAL A 595 19.48 -7.03 -21.46
CA VAL A 595 20.82 -7.53 -21.81
C VAL A 595 21.81 -6.38 -21.59
N THR A 596 22.69 -6.49 -20.58
CA THR A 596 23.49 -5.36 -20.12
C THR A 596 24.88 -5.75 -19.66
N GLY A 597 25.89 -4.91 -19.93
CA GLY A 597 27.28 -5.09 -19.61
C GLY A 597 28.20 -4.67 -20.76
N PRO A 598 29.51 -4.52 -20.56
CA PRO A 598 30.46 -4.08 -21.60
C PRO A 598 30.48 -5.00 -22.82
N LYS A 599 30.15 -6.30 -22.67
CA LYS A 599 30.06 -7.28 -23.75
C LYS A 599 28.65 -7.47 -24.33
N ALA A 600 27.67 -6.66 -23.92
CA ALA A 600 26.28 -6.80 -24.39
C ALA A 600 26.17 -6.70 -25.91
N ARG A 601 26.99 -5.86 -26.58
CA ARG A 601 27.01 -5.77 -28.06
C ARG A 601 27.48 -7.08 -28.68
N ASP A 602 28.53 -7.68 -28.17
CA ASP A 602 29.06 -8.96 -28.65
C ASP A 602 28.01 -10.08 -28.50
N VAL A 603 27.33 -10.10 -27.35
CA VAL A 603 26.21 -11.02 -27.08
C VAL A 603 25.09 -10.84 -28.11
N MET A 604 24.64 -9.60 -28.35
CA MET A 604 23.61 -9.30 -29.37
C MET A 604 24.01 -9.76 -30.76
N ILE A 605 25.28 -9.59 -31.14
CA ILE A 605 25.83 -10.09 -32.44
C ILE A 605 25.76 -11.63 -32.45
N HIS A 606 26.18 -12.32 -31.40
CA HIS A 606 26.17 -13.77 -31.34
C HIS A 606 24.75 -14.37 -31.31
N MET A 607 23.75 -13.63 -30.78
CA MET A 607 22.34 -14.02 -30.90
C MET A 607 21.84 -13.97 -32.36
N GLY A 608 22.52 -13.27 -33.22
CA GLY A 608 22.10 -13.01 -34.61
C GLY A 608 21.01 -11.95 -34.67
N THR A 609 21.37 -10.74 -35.09
CA THR A 609 20.43 -9.63 -35.25
C THR A 609 20.72 -8.82 -36.49
N ASP A 610 19.68 -8.27 -37.09
CA ASP A 610 19.76 -7.25 -38.18
C ASP A 610 19.71 -5.81 -37.61
N ALA A 611 19.67 -5.64 -36.31
CA ALA A 611 19.66 -4.35 -35.66
C ALA A 611 20.96 -3.56 -35.88
N ASP A 612 20.83 -2.25 -36.04
CA ASP A 612 21.99 -1.36 -35.97
C ASP A 612 22.41 -1.14 -34.50
N LEU A 613 23.37 -1.93 -34.04
CA LEU A 613 23.91 -1.85 -32.68
C LEU A 613 24.86 -0.65 -32.47
N SER A 614 25.13 0.18 -33.48
CA SER A 614 25.89 1.41 -33.36
C SER A 614 25.07 2.60 -32.90
N LEU A 615 23.73 2.50 -32.94
CA LEU A 615 22.83 3.56 -32.52
C LEU A 615 23.08 3.97 -31.06
N GLY A 616 22.98 5.27 -30.83
CA GLY A 616 23.29 5.89 -29.54
C GLY A 616 22.23 5.62 -28.49
N TRP A 617 22.53 6.04 -27.29
CA TRP A 617 21.62 5.96 -26.11
C TRP A 617 20.27 6.61 -26.36
N LEU A 618 19.19 6.03 -25.84
CA LEU A 618 17.80 6.45 -26.01
C LEU A 618 17.29 6.36 -27.46
N THR A 619 17.81 5.44 -28.26
CA THR A 619 17.21 5.04 -29.53
C THR A 619 16.34 3.81 -29.37
N HIS A 620 15.35 3.69 -30.25
CA HIS A 620 14.62 2.46 -30.43
C HIS A 620 14.62 2.03 -31.89
N GLN A 621 14.50 0.73 -32.14
CA GLN A 621 14.31 0.14 -33.45
C GLN A 621 13.55 -1.16 -33.34
N THR A 622 12.80 -1.52 -34.38
CA THR A 622 12.27 -2.87 -34.55
C THR A 622 13.29 -3.67 -35.38
N ALA A 623 13.62 -4.84 -34.90
CA ALA A 623 14.64 -5.69 -35.53
C ALA A 623 14.34 -7.17 -35.28
N GLN A 624 15.01 -8.04 -36.08
CA GLN A 624 15.04 -9.46 -35.80
C GLN A 624 16.21 -9.77 -34.83
N VAL A 625 15.91 -10.52 -33.74
CA VAL A 625 16.94 -11.04 -32.83
C VAL A 625 16.68 -12.53 -32.66
N ALA A 626 17.68 -13.37 -32.93
CA ALA A 626 17.53 -14.82 -32.95
C ALA A 626 16.33 -15.29 -33.82
N GLY A 627 16.07 -14.58 -34.94
CA GLY A 627 14.93 -14.85 -35.81
C GLY A 627 13.56 -14.45 -35.27
N GLN A 628 13.49 -13.69 -34.17
CA GLN A 628 12.27 -13.18 -33.55
C GLN A 628 12.16 -11.67 -33.73
N GLU A 629 10.96 -11.18 -34.09
CA GLU A 629 10.71 -9.74 -34.16
C GLU A 629 10.66 -9.14 -32.75
N CYS A 630 11.45 -8.10 -32.52
CA CYS A 630 11.60 -7.41 -31.25
C CYS A 630 11.62 -5.88 -31.42
N ALA A 631 11.12 -5.17 -30.42
CA ALA A 631 11.45 -3.76 -30.22
C ALA A 631 12.67 -3.68 -29.29
N LEU A 632 13.75 -3.08 -29.80
CA LEU A 632 15.00 -2.87 -29.07
C LEU A 632 15.08 -1.44 -28.56
N LEU A 633 15.19 -1.28 -27.26
CA LEU A 633 15.41 0.02 -26.61
C LEU A 633 16.87 0.10 -26.13
N ARG A 634 17.62 1.09 -26.62
CA ARG A 634 19.01 1.33 -26.23
C ARG A 634 19.07 2.06 -24.89
N VAL A 635 18.75 1.36 -23.83
CA VAL A 635 18.68 1.87 -22.46
C VAL A 635 19.16 0.78 -21.49
N SER A 636 19.60 1.16 -20.30
CA SER A 636 19.96 0.23 -19.24
C SER A 636 19.81 0.89 -17.88
N PHE A 637 19.00 0.32 -17.02
CA PHE A 637 18.83 0.76 -15.63
C PHE A 637 19.99 0.31 -14.73
N ALA A 638 20.75 -0.72 -15.13
CA ALA A 638 22.01 -1.11 -14.47
C ALA A 638 23.14 -0.10 -14.71
N GLY A 639 23.00 0.80 -15.70
CA GLY A 639 23.97 1.84 -15.99
C GLY A 639 25.17 1.41 -16.83
N GLU A 640 25.16 0.19 -17.34
CA GLU A 640 26.15 -0.33 -18.29
C GLU A 640 25.62 -0.30 -19.73
N LEU A 641 26.47 -0.63 -20.72
CA LEU A 641 26.03 -0.79 -22.10
C LEU A 641 24.92 -1.84 -22.16
N GLY A 642 23.75 -1.52 -22.74
CA GLY A 642 22.66 -2.48 -22.74
C GLY A 642 21.50 -2.17 -23.66
N TRP A 643 20.64 -3.15 -23.81
CA TRP A 643 19.38 -3.10 -24.52
C TRP A 643 18.27 -3.75 -23.70
N GLU A 644 17.10 -3.18 -23.75
CA GLU A 644 15.86 -3.86 -23.42
C GLU A 644 15.31 -4.48 -24.70
N ILE A 645 15.07 -5.79 -24.67
CA ILE A 645 14.47 -6.56 -25.74
C ILE A 645 13.01 -6.77 -25.40
N HIS A 646 12.11 -6.01 -26.00
CA HIS A 646 10.68 -6.16 -25.83
C HIS A 646 10.12 -7.02 -26.96
N ALA A 647 9.52 -8.15 -26.62
CA ALA A 647 8.97 -9.08 -27.61
C ALA A 647 7.62 -9.66 -27.15
N LYS A 648 6.84 -10.14 -28.12
CA LYS A 648 5.63 -10.92 -27.80
C LYS A 648 5.98 -12.13 -26.95
N ASN A 649 5.13 -12.47 -26.02
CA ASN A 649 5.35 -13.56 -25.06
C ASN A 649 5.75 -14.88 -25.75
N ALA A 650 5.16 -15.21 -26.89
CA ALA A 650 5.48 -16.42 -27.65
C ALA A 650 6.95 -16.48 -28.13
N ASN A 651 7.61 -15.34 -28.28
CA ASN A 651 8.99 -15.24 -28.80
C ASN A 651 10.04 -15.33 -27.66
N MET A 652 9.63 -15.09 -26.42
CA MET A 652 10.55 -14.96 -25.28
C MET A 652 11.37 -16.21 -24.99
N PRO A 653 10.83 -17.46 -25.06
CA PRO A 653 11.63 -18.65 -24.81
C PRO A 653 12.82 -18.83 -25.77
N ALA A 654 12.65 -18.54 -27.05
CA ALA A 654 13.71 -18.59 -28.04
C ALA A 654 14.78 -17.50 -27.81
N LEU A 655 14.35 -16.29 -27.45
CA LEU A 655 15.24 -15.17 -27.13
C LEU A 655 16.08 -15.46 -25.87
N TYR A 656 15.47 -16.03 -24.85
CA TYR A 656 16.17 -16.39 -23.61
C TYR A 656 17.21 -17.48 -23.87
N ASP A 657 16.87 -18.53 -24.61
CA ASP A 657 17.85 -19.59 -24.99
C ASP A 657 19.01 -19.01 -25.79
N ALA A 658 18.73 -18.13 -26.75
CA ALA A 658 19.75 -17.51 -27.57
C ALA A 658 20.70 -16.60 -26.76
N VAL A 659 20.19 -15.81 -25.83
CA VAL A 659 21.03 -14.91 -25.02
C VAL A 659 21.92 -15.68 -24.05
N ILE A 660 21.42 -16.77 -23.47
CA ILE A 660 22.22 -17.66 -22.62
C ILE A 660 23.30 -18.36 -23.45
N ALA A 661 22.96 -18.91 -24.63
CA ALA A 661 23.91 -19.54 -25.53
C ALA A 661 24.98 -18.57 -26.04
N ALA A 662 24.64 -17.26 -26.17
CA ALA A 662 25.58 -16.20 -26.54
C ALA A 662 26.51 -15.78 -25.37
N GLY A 663 26.35 -16.35 -24.18
CA GLY A 663 27.25 -16.19 -23.04
C GLY A 663 26.84 -15.15 -22.00
N ALA A 664 25.64 -14.60 -22.07
CA ALA A 664 25.12 -13.76 -20.98
C ALA A 664 24.87 -14.59 -19.71
N LYS A 665 25.10 -13.98 -18.55
CA LYS A 665 24.87 -14.60 -17.25
C LYS A 665 23.53 -14.11 -16.66
N PRO A 666 22.66 -14.99 -16.13
CA PRO A 666 21.49 -14.57 -15.40
C PRO A 666 21.88 -13.71 -14.19
N PHE A 667 21.10 -12.66 -13.92
CA PHE A 667 21.21 -11.87 -12.70
C PHE A 667 19.81 -11.45 -12.23
N GLY A 668 19.67 -11.18 -10.92
CA GLY A 668 18.38 -10.92 -10.29
C GLY A 668 18.14 -9.44 -9.96
N MET A 669 16.96 -9.20 -9.38
CA MET A 669 16.49 -7.87 -8.99
C MET A 669 17.38 -7.22 -7.92
N TYR A 670 18.00 -8.01 -7.02
CA TYR A 670 18.87 -7.45 -5.99
C TYR A 670 20.17 -6.90 -6.57
N ALA A 671 20.77 -7.61 -7.54
CA ALA A 671 21.92 -7.11 -8.27
C ALA A 671 21.56 -5.87 -9.12
N LEU A 672 20.39 -5.87 -9.79
CA LEU A 672 19.91 -4.69 -10.51
C LEU A 672 19.77 -3.48 -9.59
N ASN A 673 19.18 -3.67 -8.40
CA ASN A 673 18.98 -2.59 -7.43
C ASN A 673 20.31 -2.03 -6.92
N SER A 674 21.30 -2.87 -6.64
CA SER A 674 22.65 -2.45 -6.27
C SER A 674 23.29 -1.62 -7.38
N LEU A 675 23.29 -2.12 -8.62
CA LEU A 675 23.90 -1.45 -9.78
C LEU A 675 23.27 -0.08 -10.08
N ARG A 676 21.91 0.03 -10.03
CA ARG A 676 21.22 1.30 -10.30
C ARG A 676 21.50 2.36 -9.22
N ILE A 677 21.58 1.94 -7.94
CA ILE A 677 21.87 2.86 -6.83
C ILE A 677 23.28 3.44 -6.97
N GLU A 678 24.28 2.63 -7.35
CA GLU A 678 25.65 3.10 -7.60
C GLU A 678 25.73 4.13 -8.71
N LYS A 679 24.83 4.08 -9.70
CA LYS A 679 24.72 5.09 -10.78
C LYS A 679 23.84 6.29 -10.39
N GLY A 680 23.22 6.26 -9.21
CA GLY A 680 22.29 7.30 -8.75
C GLY A 680 20.96 7.30 -9.51
N TYR A 681 20.57 6.18 -10.12
CA TYR A 681 19.27 6.05 -10.79
C TYR A 681 18.19 5.80 -9.75
N ARG A 682 17.09 6.54 -9.88
CA ARG A 682 15.97 6.54 -8.95
C ARG A 682 14.90 5.55 -9.43
N ALA A 683 14.27 4.88 -8.46
CA ALA A 683 13.14 3.99 -8.72
C ALA A 683 11.83 4.67 -8.29
N TRP A 684 10.82 4.57 -9.14
CA TRP A 684 9.48 5.05 -8.79
C TRP A 684 8.95 4.27 -7.57
N LYS A 685 8.35 5.01 -6.62
CA LYS A 685 7.92 4.56 -5.28
C LYS A 685 9.03 4.02 -4.34
N GLY A 686 10.21 3.72 -4.85
CA GLY A 686 11.38 3.49 -4.01
C GLY A 686 12.05 4.79 -3.57
N ASP A 687 12.31 5.68 -4.54
CA ASP A 687 13.00 6.95 -4.33
C ASP A 687 12.15 8.16 -4.75
N LEU A 688 11.10 7.95 -5.54
CA LEU A 688 10.24 8.97 -6.13
C LEU A 688 8.78 8.76 -5.74
N SER A 689 8.16 9.79 -5.18
CA SER A 689 6.76 9.78 -4.75
C SER A 689 6.16 11.18 -4.78
N THR A 690 4.89 11.31 -4.46
CA THR A 690 4.23 12.60 -4.30
C THR A 690 4.65 13.38 -3.03
N ASP A 691 5.58 12.87 -2.23
CA ASP A 691 6.24 13.60 -1.14
C ASP A 691 7.32 14.56 -1.62
N TYR A 692 7.73 14.46 -2.90
CA TYR A 692 8.81 15.24 -3.47
C TYR A 692 8.43 15.87 -4.80
N SER A 693 8.93 17.10 -5.03
CA SER A 693 8.85 17.72 -6.35
C SER A 693 9.93 17.14 -7.29
N LEU A 694 9.75 17.36 -8.60
CA LEU A 694 10.76 17.01 -9.59
C LEU A 694 12.09 17.75 -9.36
N LEU A 695 12.05 18.97 -8.83
CA LEU A 695 13.25 19.75 -8.51
C LEU A 695 13.95 19.22 -7.26
N GLU A 696 13.21 18.89 -6.21
CA GLU A 696 13.73 18.25 -5.00
C GLU A 696 14.39 16.90 -5.31
N ALA A 697 13.81 16.14 -6.22
CA ALA A 697 14.35 14.85 -6.65
C ALA A 697 15.57 14.97 -7.60
N GLY A 698 16.03 16.19 -7.95
CA GLY A 698 17.15 16.39 -8.86
C GLY A 698 16.87 15.95 -10.30
N LEU A 699 15.64 16.14 -10.76
CA LEU A 699 15.14 15.75 -12.08
C LEU A 699 14.90 16.96 -13.01
N GLU A 700 15.56 18.10 -12.76
CA GLU A 700 15.39 19.36 -13.49
C GLU A 700 15.56 19.20 -14.99
N ARG A 701 16.44 18.30 -15.45
CA ARG A 701 16.68 18.03 -16.88
C ARG A 701 15.45 17.49 -17.62
N PHE A 702 14.49 16.91 -16.88
CA PHE A 702 13.25 16.37 -17.42
C PHE A 702 12.07 17.35 -17.33
N VAL A 703 12.31 18.57 -16.83
CA VAL A 703 11.30 19.60 -16.66
C VAL A 703 11.58 20.78 -17.60
N LYS A 704 10.65 21.06 -18.50
CA LYS A 704 10.72 22.20 -19.43
C LYS A 704 9.67 23.24 -19.05
N LEU A 705 10.04 24.15 -18.13
CA LEU A 705 9.17 25.21 -17.65
C LEU A 705 8.91 26.30 -18.71
N ASP A 706 9.74 26.38 -19.74
CA ASP A 706 9.66 27.34 -20.85
C ASP A 706 8.87 26.84 -22.07
N LYS A 707 8.41 25.57 -22.06
CA LYS A 707 7.58 25.05 -23.16
C LYS A 707 6.23 25.77 -23.22
N PRO A 708 5.66 26.01 -24.43
CA PRO A 708 4.39 26.74 -24.56
C PRO A 708 3.19 25.98 -24.00
N GLN A 709 3.22 24.64 -23.99
CA GLN A 709 2.15 23.81 -23.45
C GLN A 709 2.12 23.89 -21.93
N GLU A 710 0.93 24.02 -21.38
CA GLU A 710 0.68 23.85 -19.96
C GLU A 710 0.73 22.34 -19.61
N PHE A 711 1.08 22.05 -18.34
CA PHE A 711 1.03 20.71 -17.76
C PHE A 711 0.75 20.83 -16.24
N PRO A 712 0.18 19.82 -15.60
CA PRO A 712 -0.07 19.85 -14.15
C PRO A 712 1.20 20.18 -13.37
N GLY A 713 1.08 21.10 -12.40
CA GLY A 713 2.21 21.52 -11.55
C GLY A 713 3.21 22.51 -12.15
N LYS A 714 3.06 22.95 -13.40
CA LYS A 714 4.00 23.89 -14.04
C LYS A 714 4.19 25.17 -13.23
N ALA A 715 3.10 25.78 -12.79
CA ALA A 715 3.15 27.01 -11.98
C ALA A 715 3.82 26.78 -10.61
N ALA A 716 3.52 25.66 -9.96
CA ALA A 716 4.14 25.29 -8.70
C ALA A 716 5.65 25.09 -8.84
N LEU A 717 6.10 24.39 -9.87
CA LEU A 717 7.53 24.17 -10.17
C LEU A 717 8.24 25.47 -10.59
N GLN A 718 7.57 26.39 -11.27
CA GLN A 718 8.12 27.72 -11.57
C GLN A 718 8.34 28.53 -10.28
N ASN A 719 7.35 28.51 -9.37
CA ASN A 719 7.45 29.16 -8.09
C ASN A 719 8.56 28.55 -7.23
N GLU A 720 8.63 27.23 -7.13
CA GLU A 720 9.70 26.53 -6.41
C GLU A 720 11.09 26.86 -6.97
N LYS A 721 11.24 26.93 -8.29
CA LYS A 721 12.51 27.32 -8.93
C LYS A 721 12.93 28.75 -8.56
N GLN A 722 11.98 29.66 -8.35
CA GLN A 722 12.25 31.06 -7.93
C GLN A 722 12.59 31.14 -6.44
N GLN A 723 11.87 30.40 -5.59
CA GLN A 723 12.06 30.43 -4.13
C GLN A 723 13.22 29.54 -3.63
N GLY A 724 13.63 28.58 -4.42
CA GLY A 724 14.58 27.53 -4.06
C GLY A 724 13.88 26.29 -3.47
N ARG A 725 14.45 25.13 -3.73
CA ARG A 725 13.96 23.84 -3.22
C ARG A 725 14.24 23.72 -1.71
N LYS A 726 13.34 23.08 -0.99
CA LYS A 726 13.46 22.83 0.46
C LYS A 726 14.22 21.54 0.80
N LYS A 727 14.20 20.57 -0.12
CA LYS A 727 14.84 19.26 0.01
C LYS A 727 15.76 19.03 -1.19
N ALA A 728 16.66 18.07 -1.07
CA ALA A 728 17.51 17.64 -2.17
C ALA A 728 17.76 16.14 -2.10
N PHE A 729 17.69 15.49 -3.25
CA PHE A 729 18.11 14.10 -3.38
C PHE A 729 19.63 13.99 -3.23
N ALA A 730 20.08 13.00 -2.46
CA ALA A 730 21.49 12.69 -2.27
C ALA A 730 21.72 11.18 -2.26
N ASN A 731 22.83 10.73 -2.86
CA ASN A 731 23.34 9.39 -2.68
C ASN A 731 24.34 9.40 -1.51
N LEU A 732 24.22 8.41 -0.64
CA LEU A 732 25.05 8.28 0.54
C LEU A 732 25.80 6.94 0.50
N ILE A 733 27.04 6.97 1.00
CA ILE A 733 27.78 5.75 1.35
C ILE A 733 27.64 5.60 2.85
N VAL A 734 27.06 4.46 3.27
CA VAL A 734 26.78 4.17 4.67
C VAL A 734 27.74 3.07 5.16
N GLU A 735 28.47 3.35 6.24
CA GLU A 735 29.27 2.35 6.94
C GLU A 735 28.33 1.52 7.84
N ALA A 736 27.68 0.54 7.27
CA ALA A 736 26.55 -0.17 7.90
C ALA A 736 26.97 -1.35 8.81
N GLY A 737 28.25 -1.71 8.88
CA GLY A 737 28.69 -2.85 9.70
C GLY A 737 28.02 -4.17 9.25
N ALA A 738 27.40 -4.89 10.19
CA ALA A 738 26.73 -6.17 9.93
C ALA A 738 25.33 -6.00 9.33
N HIS A 739 24.67 -4.87 9.53
CA HIS A 739 23.28 -4.65 9.12
C HIS A 739 23.20 -3.53 8.08
N ASP A 740 22.38 -3.71 7.04
CA ASP A 740 22.09 -2.61 6.11
C ASP A 740 21.06 -1.64 6.72
N ALA A 741 20.99 -0.43 6.16
CA ALA A 741 19.92 0.49 6.44
C ALA A 741 18.67 0.04 5.63
N PRO A 742 17.61 -0.50 6.25
CA PRO A 742 16.40 -0.90 5.54
C PRO A 742 15.71 0.28 4.86
N TYR A 743 14.83 -0.01 3.90
CA TYR A 743 13.97 0.98 3.26
C TYR A 743 13.26 1.85 4.31
N MET A 744 13.19 3.15 4.06
CA MET A 744 12.66 4.19 4.97
C MET A 744 13.46 4.40 6.27
N SER A 745 14.69 3.95 6.37
CA SER A 745 15.55 4.32 7.49
C SER A 745 15.81 5.83 7.51
N THR A 746 15.75 6.42 8.69
CA THR A 746 15.98 7.85 8.90
C THR A 746 17.45 8.10 9.24
N ILE A 747 17.97 9.26 8.79
CA ILE A 747 19.36 9.69 9.05
C ILE A 747 19.30 10.90 9.97
N TRP A 748 20.04 10.82 11.05
CA TRP A 748 20.13 11.88 12.05
C TRP A 748 21.52 12.50 12.05
N HIS A 749 21.56 13.83 12.23
CA HIS A 749 22.79 14.63 12.33
C HIS A 749 23.10 14.96 13.79
#